data_7962ec1d53e9bef664af59a694fcd6b7
#
_entry.id   7962ec1d53e9bef664af59a694fcd6b7
#
_cell.length_a   1.000
_cell.length_b   1.000
_cell.length_c   1.000
_cell.angle_alpha   90.00
_cell.angle_beta   90.00
_cell.angle_gamma   90.00
#
_symmetry.space_group_name_H-M   'P 1'
#
loop_
_entity.id
_entity.type
_entity.pdbx_description
1 polymer ?
#
loop_
_entity_poly.entity_id
_entity_poly.type
_entity_poly.pdbx_seq_one_letter_code
_entity_poly.pdbx_strand_id
1 'polypeptide(L)'
;MGMTRRQHRVLLAGLLLLFALPVRAERKSVSAQIQLPHNYYYREMYLPQLTSGPSALTFSPDGKELVYSMGGSLWRQTIGSDQARELTHAGGYDYQPDWSHDGRHIIFTRYQNDAIELWQLDLQTGREVALTSHGDINIEPRYSPDDRQVAFVSTADSGHFNLYVAEIAGDRLSASKRLVPEHTSTIYRYYYAPTDHAINPSWTPDGQRLLFVSNREVAYGTGDIWSVAVNAPADLKKIFSEETAWRAQPQVAPDGRRVLFSSYHGRQWQQLWLTTMQGAAPLPLTFGEFDRTEARFSPDGSLIGYISNEEGNTSLWIQEIVGGARTRINAAQRHYLKEVGRLQLSVRDEHGKKVPARVSVIAADGRAYAPDNAWMYADDGFDRSLQAFENHYFHCPGECTLTLPIGDARVQVSHGLDYAIAERNVAITTKGNTSTISLEPLRLPAQYGHFASADLHVHMNYGGHYHNTPQNLIEQARAEHLDAVYSLIVNKEERVPDVAQFTTKPLRKDNVLLMQAQEFHTSYWGHLGLLDLGDHFLTPDFSSYRESAFSSPYPHNGVIAALAHAQHGLVGYAHPFDGPVNPDKDLELTNALPADVALGNADYYELVGFSDHRSSADIWYRLLNLGFRLPAGAGTDAMANYASLRGPVGMNRVFISIIGEVTPEKLHTGLKEGRTFVSNGPLLGLDFDGKHPGDEIALAKATTLPYHASLRSIVAIDHFEVIFNGRVIASHRPDGARTQADVNGKVEIPASGWLVLRAWNDHADPKVQDIYPYASTSPIYVTVDRQAPYSPEDATYFVSWLDRVIAGATARNDYNSAQEKQNTLQYLSAARTVFQTKLASRGQLIDCLKY
;
A
#
# COMPACT_ATOMS: atom_id res chain seq x y z
N MET A 1 0.74 -56.51 -45.47
CA MET A 1 1.64 -55.60 -46.14
C MET A 1 2.50 -54.91 -45.14
N GLY A 2 3.75 -55.36 -44.97
CA GLY A 2 4.63 -54.82 -43.90
C GLY A 2 5.35 -53.54 -44.31
N MET A 3 5.23 -52.55 -43.55
CA MET A 3 6.03 -51.32 -43.68
C MET A 3 7.49 -51.60 -43.35
N THR A 4 8.41 -51.15 -44.15
CA THR A 4 9.86 -51.44 -44.03
C THR A 4 10.46 -50.67 -42.87
N ARG A 5 11.45 -51.21 -42.16
CA ARG A 5 12.20 -50.63 -41.02
C ARG A 5 12.71 -49.20 -41.27
N ARG A 6 12.75 -48.71 -42.48
CA ARG A 6 13.16 -47.35 -42.85
C ARG A 6 12.04 -46.32 -42.63
N GLN A 7 10.78 -46.73 -42.82
CA GLN A 7 9.62 -45.85 -42.61
C GLN A 7 9.32 -45.62 -41.12
N HIS A 8 9.61 -46.63 -40.25
CA HIS A 8 9.48 -46.46 -38.79
C HIS A 8 10.55 -45.53 -38.20
N ARG A 9 11.74 -45.46 -38.75
CA ARG A 9 12.77 -44.51 -38.28
C ARG A 9 12.50 -43.06 -38.68
N VAL A 10 11.84 -42.82 -39.80
CA VAL A 10 11.45 -41.47 -40.22
C VAL A 10 10.25 -40.97 -39.43
N LEU A 11 9.28 -41.85 -39.09
CA LEU A 11 8.17 -41.49 -38.21
C LEU A 11 8.59 -41.26 -36.74
N LEU A 12 9.55 -42.07 -36.22
CA LEU A 12 10.09 -41.85 -34.88
C LEU A 12 10.96 -40.57 -34.77
N ALA A 13 11.72 -40.22 -35.80
CA ALA A 13 12.49 -38.99 -35.88
C ALA A 13 11.60 -37.77 -36.06
N GLY A 14 10.49 -37.89 -36.78
CA GLY A 14 9.47 -36.84 -36.91
C GLY A 14 8.67 -36.60 -35.61
N LEU A 15 8.36 -37.65 -34.83
CA LEU A 15 7.72 -37.50 -33.53
C LEU A 15 8.68 -36.96 -32.42
N LEU A 16 9.98 -37.25 -32.51
CA LEU A 16 10.99 -36.73 -31.59
C LEU A 16 11.35 -35.25 -31.86
N LEU A 17 11.15 -34.78 -33.09
CA LEU A 17 11.34 -33.39 -33.46
C LEU A 17 10.12 -32.48 -33.09
N LEU A 18 8.97 -33.07 -32.87
CA LEU A 18 7.77 -32.34 -32.40
C LEU A 18 7.72 -32.09 -30.88
N PHE A 19 8.64 -32.70 -30.11
CA PHE A 19 8.75 -32.50 -28.65
C PHE A 19 9.97 -31.70 -28.21
N ALA A 20 10.73 -31.13 -29.11
CA ALA A 20 11.85 -30.26 -28.81
C ALA A 20 11.58 -28.81 -29.25
N LEU A 21 10.37 -28.32 -29.02
CA LEU A 21 10.20 -26.90 -28.83
C LEU A 21 10.86 -26.61 -27.49
N PRO A 22 11.82 -25.66 -27.39
CA PRO A 22 12.26 -25.20 -26.10
C PRO A 22 11.00 -24.68 -25.41
N VAL A 23 10.58 -25.36 -24.35
CA VAL A 23 9.69 -24.75 -23.37
C VAL A 23 10.50 -23.56 -22.88
N ARG A 24 10.27 -22.39 -23.46
CA ARG A 24 10.70 -21.15 -22.84
C ARG A 24 10.04 -21.18 -21.48
N ALA A 25 10.83 -21.39 -20.44
CA ALA A 25 10.35 -21.23 -19.09
C ALA A 25 9.71 -19.85 -19.05
N GLU A 26 8.40 -19.81 -18.80
CA GLU A 26 7.65 -18.57 -18.71
C GLU A 26 8.30 -17.76 -17.61
N ARG A 27 8.75 -16.56 -17.93
CA ARG A 27 9.44 -15.71 -16.99
C ARG A 27 8.44 -15.29 -15.92
N LYS A 28 8.77 -15.54 -14.65
CA LYS A 28 7.94 -15.09 -13.54
C LYS A 28 7.95 -13.57 -13.49
N SER A 29 6.83 -12.97 -13.10
CA SER A 29 6.75 -11.54 -12.83
C SER A 29 7.71 -11.15 -11.70
N VAL A 30 8.19 -9.89 -11.69
CA VAL A 30 9.15 -9.40 -10.69
C VAL A 30 8.66 -9.64 -9.27
N SER A 31 7.41 -9.29 -8.97
CA SER A 31 6.84 -9.50 -7.63
C SER A 31 6.71 -10.98 -7.23
N ALA A 32 6.52 -11.89 -8.21
CA ALA A 32 6.46 -13.33 -7.95
C ALA A 32 7.82 -13.99 -7.70
N GLN A 33 8.93 -13.28 -7.93
CA GLN A 33 10.29 -13.77 -7.67
C GLN A 33 10.73 -13.57 -6.22
N ILE A 34 10.05 -12.71 -5.49
CA ILE A 34 10.41 -12.35 -4.10
C ILE A 34 9.69 -13.28 -3.14
N GLN A 35 10.43 -14.04 -2.35
CA GLN A 35 9.89 -14.93 -1.33
C GLN A 35 9.83 -14.21 0.02
N LEU A 36 8.92 -13.27 0.15
CA LEU A 36 8.69 -12.50 1.38
C LEU A 36 7.23 -12.64 1.81
N PRO A 37 6.93 -12.77 3.10
CA PRO A 37 5.55 -12.86 3.59
C PRO A 37 4.80 -11.53 3.44
N HIS A 38 5.54 -10.45 3.29
CA HIS A 38 5.01 -9.10 3.23
C HIS A 38 5.90 -8.25 2.33
N ASN A 39 5.44 -7.96 1.13
CA ASN A 39 6.22 -7.22 0.14
C ASN A 39 6.07 -5.69 0.23
N TYR A 40 5.31 -5.14 1.17
CA TYR A 40 5.10 -3.71 1.34
C TYR A 40 6.39 -2.95 1.56
N TYR A 41 7.14 -3.37 2.57
CA TYR A 41 8.37 -2.70 2.97
C TYR A 41 9.51 -2.88 1.99
N TYR A 42 9.40 -3.87 1.10
CA TYR A 42 10.47 -4.22 0.17
C TYR A 42 10.24 -3.69 -1.24
N ARG A 43 9.02 -3.25 -1.56
CA ARG A 43 8.70 -2.70 -2.88
C ARG A 43 9.62 -1.54 -3.26
N GLU A 44 9.82 -0.57 -2.39
CA GLU A 44 10.71 0.57 -2.60
C GLU A 44 12.19 0.19 -2.69
N MET A 45 12.57 -1.03 -2.34
CA MET A 45 13.94 -1.50 -2.48
C MET A 45 14.26 -1.91 -3.91
N TYR A 46 13.31 -2.45 -4.63
CA TYR A 46 13.56 -3.03 -5.94
C TYR A 46 12.86 -2.30 -7.10
N LEU A 47 11.73 -1.66 -6.87
CA LEU A 47 11.08 -0.84 -7.89
C LEU A 47 11.62 0.60 -7.88
N PRO A 48 11.53 1.30 -9.03
CA PRO A 48 11.90 2.71 -9.09
C PRO A 48 11.07 3.52 -8.12
N GLN A 49 11.70 4.54 -7.53
CA GLN A 49 11.00 5.47 -6.65
C GLN A 49 9.99 6.30 -7.43
N LEU A 50 8.80 6.45 -6.86
CA LEU A 50 7.70 7.19 -7.46
C LEU A 50 7.79 8.69 -7.12
N THR A 51 8.58 9.40 -7.89
CA THR A 51 8.72 10.85 -7.81
C THR A 51 9.05 11.42 -9.19
N SER A 52 8.61 12.63 -9.48
CA SER A 52 9.07 13.39 -10.64
C SER A 52 10.42 14.07 -10.41
N GLY A 53 10.89 14.13 -9.15
CA GLY A 53 12.19 14.65 -8.75
C GLY A 53 13.32 13.62 -8.79
N PRO A 54 14.54 14.01 -8.39
CA PRO A 54 15.68 13.11 -8.29
C PRO A 54 15.48 12.06 -7.18
N SER A 55 16.03 10.84 -7.36
CA SER A 55 15.82 9.72 -6.43
C SER A 55 17.09 9.02 -5.95
N ALA A 56 18.20 9.15 -6.65
CA ALA A 56 19.50 8.59 -6.27
C ALA A 56 20.62 9.36 -6.97
N LEU A 57 21.85 9.30 -6.47
CA LEU A 57 22.98 10.05 -7.05
C LEU A 57 24.31 9.31 -6.91
N THR A 58 25.26 9.71 -7.74
CA THR A 58 26.69 9.40 -7.64
C THR A 58 27.53 10.59 -8.09
N PHE A 59 28.73 10.78 -7.52
CA PHE A 59 29.68 11.81 -7.93
C PHE A 59 30.59 11.31 -9.06
N SER A 60 31.04 12.25 -9.92
CA SER A 60 32.16 11.98 -10.80
C SER A 60 33.45 11.76 -9.98
N PRO A 61 34.47 11.04 -10.50
CA PRO A 61 35.71 10.77 -9.80
C PRO A 61 36.48 12.04 -9.41
N ASP A 62 36.29 13.13 -10.14
CA ASP A 62 36.91 14.45 -9.81
C ASP A 62 36.04 15.32 -8.90
N GLY A 63 34.85 14.80 -8.48
CA GLY A 63 33.94 15.48 -7.57
C GLY A 63 33.20 16.69 -8.13
N LYS A 64 33.30 16.99 -9.45
CA LYS A 64 32.72 18.20 -10.04
C LYS A 64 31.36 18.03 -10.65
N GLU A 65 30.95 16.79 -10.94
CA GLU A 65 29.69 16.46 -11.59
C GLU A 65 28.94 15.41 -10.79
N LEU A 66 27.64 15.32 -11.07
CA LEU A 66 26.74 14.32 -10.53
C LEU A 66 26.07 13.56 -11.67
N VAL A 67 25.84 12.26 -11.45
CA VAL A 67 24.83 11.51 -12.17
C VAL A 67 23.76 11.11 -11.17
N TYR A 68 22.50 11.31 -11.54
CA TYR A 68 21.34 11.02 -10.70
C TYR A 68 20.17 10.50 -11.52
N SER A 69 19.26 9.75 -10.90
CA SER A 69 18.02 9.29 -11.54
C SER A 69 16.89 10.30 -11.33
N MET A 70 16.12 10.57 -12.40
CA MET A 70 14.94 11.43 -12.35
C MET A 70 14.01 11.11 -13.52
N GLY A 71 12.73 10.90 -13.24
CA GLY A 71 11.71 10.64 -14.26
C GLY A 71 11.96 9.39 -15.12
N GLY A 72 12.63 8.39 -14.56
CA GLY A 72 12.96 7.14 -15.26
C GLY A 72 14.20 7.19 -16.16
N SER A 73 14.97 8.27 -16.12
CA SER A 73 16.23 8.45 -16.86
C SER A 73 17.38 8.80 -15.92
N LEU A 74 18.61 8.55 -16.36
CA LEU A 74 19.81 9.08 -15.72
C LEU A 74 20.13 10.45 -16.30
N TRP A 75 20.53 11.36 -15.42
CA TRP A 75 20.88 12.76 -15.75
C TRP A 75 22.27 13.09 -15.25
N ARG A 76 23.04 13.86 -16.03
CA ARG A 76 24.36 14.38 -15.67
C ARG A 76 24.30 15.89 -15.53
N GLN A 77 24.91 16.41 -14.46
CA GLN A 77 24.92 17.83 -14.17
C GLN A 77 26.21 18.25 -13.46
N THR A 78 26.78 19.36 -13.85
CA THR A 78 27.93 19.97 -13.14
C THR A 78 27.44 20.68 -11.88
N ILE A 79 28.11 20.48 -10.75
CA ILE A 79 27.80 21.16 -9.49
C ILE A 79 27.91 22.66 -9.66
N GLY A 80 26.88 23.40 -9.24
CA GLY A 80 26.78 24.83 -9.44
C GLY A 80 26.19 25.28 -10.78
N SER A 81 25.90 24.35 -11.71
CA SER A 81 25.15 24.63 -12.94
C SER A 81 23.67 24.33 -12.77
N ASP A 82 22.83 25.02 -13.52
CA ASP A 82 21.38 24.73 -13.66
C ASP A 82 21.05 23.89 -14.90
N GLN A 83 22.07 23.47 -15.66
CA GLN A 83 21.93 22.66 -16.87
C GLN A 83 22.16 21.18 -16.58
N ALA A 84 21.13 20.35 -16.85
CA ALA A 84 21.21 18.91 -16.79
C ALA A 84 21.08 18.29 -18.19
N ARG A 85 21.87 17.26 -18.45
CA ARG A 85 21.81 16.48 -19.70
C ARG A 85 21.34 15.07 -19.41
N GLU A 86 20.31 14.62 -20.13
CA GLU A 86 19.84 13.24 -20.10
C GLU A 86 20.92 12.31 -20.68
N LEU A 87 21.20 11.19 -19.98
CA LEU A 87 22.17 10.18 -20.39
C LEU A 87 21.53 8.93 -20.97
N THR A 88 20.36 8.55 -20.47
CA THR A 88 19.64 7.35 -20.89
C THR A 88 18.17 7.68 -21.16
N HIS A 89 17.56 6.99 -22.13
CA HIS A 89 16.15 7.12 -22.43
C HIS A 89 15.61 5.81 -23.04
N ALA A 90 15.49 4.79 -22.19
CA ALA A 90 14.88 3.51 -22.58
C ALA A 90 13.34 3.55 -22.41
N GLY A 91 12.64 2.49 -22.82
CA GLY A 91 11.21 2.30 -22.57
C GLY A 91 10.91 1.75 -21.18
N GLY A 92 11.81 1.94 -20.21
CA GLY A 92 11.73 1.53 -18.83
C GLY A 92 12.28 2.61 -17.89
N TYR A 93 12.59 2.22 -16.66
CA TYR A 93 13.06 3.13 -15.61
C TYR A 93 14.49 2.80 -15.22
N ASP A 94 15.38 3.79 -15.31
CA ASP A 94 16.80 3.72 -14.94
C ASP A 94 17.03 4.42 -13.61
N TYR A 95 17.65 3.72 -12.65
CA TYR A 95 17.84 4.22 -11.29
C TYR A 95 19.06 3.58 -10.60
N GLN A 96 19.40 4.07 -9.40
CA GLN A 96 20.52 3.61 -8.56
C GLN A 96 21.88 3.63 -9.31
N PRO A 97 22.28 4.76 -9.91
CA PRO A 97 23.53 4.84 -10.63
C PRO A 97 24.76 4.75 -9.71
N ASP A 98 25.85 4.21 -10.24
CA ASP A 98 27.17 4.28 -9.66
C ASP A 98 28.19 4.57 -10.75
N TRP A 99 29.16 5.47 -10.47
CA TRP A 99 30.15 5.91 -11.44
C TRP A 99 31.47 5.14 -11.24
N SER A 100 32.07 4.60 -12.32
CA SER A 100 33.37 3.97 -12.24
C SER A 100 34.44 4.96 -11.87
N HIS A 101 35.45 4.53 -11.12
CA HIS A 101 36.54 5.42 -10.63
C HIS A 101 37.44 5.91 -11.75
N ASP A 102 37.50 5.19 -12.90
CA ASP A 102 38.18 5.65 -14.11
C ASP A 102 37.42 6.75 -14.88
N GLY A 103 36.19 7.06 -14.43
CA GLY A 103 35.35 8.10 -15.00
C GLY A 103 34.63 7.74 -16.30
N ARG A 104 34.76 6.48 -16.77
CA ARG A 104 34.29 6.09 -18.11
C ARG A 104 32.88 5.51 -18.13
N HIS A 105 32.48 4.83 -17.09
CA HIS A 105 31.24 4.06 -17.09
C HIS A 105 30.28 4.47 -15.97
N ILE A 106 28.99 4.33 -16.22
CA ILE A 106 27.95 4.32 -15.20
C ILE A 106 27.33 2.93 -15.20
N ILE A 107 27.32 2.27 -14.04
CA ILE A 107 26.48 1.09 -13.80
C ILE A 107 25.20 1.52 -13.12
N PHE A 108 24.07 0.89 -13.45
CA PHE A 108 22.77 1.27 -12.93
C PHE A 108 21.78 0.11 -12.99
N THR A 109 20.68 0.24 -12.30
CA THR A 109 19.53 -0.67 -12.35
C THR A 109 18.54 -0.20 -13.40
N ARG A 110 18.01 -1.12 -14.23
CA ARG A 110 16.92 -0.85 -15.18
C ARG A 110 15.73 -1.77 -14.93
N TYR A 111 14.57 -1.19 -14.73
CA TYR A 111 13.28 -1.91 -14.72
C TYR A 111 12.60 -1.77 -16.07
N GLN A 112 12.53 -2.85 -16.82
CA GLN A 112 11.93 -2.88 -18.16
C GLN A 112 11.47 -4.29 -18.51
N ASN A 113 10.32 -4.43 -19.17
CA ASN A 113 9.78 -5.71 -19.63
C ASN A 113 9.64 -6.76 -18.51
N ASP A 114 9.12 -6.34 -17.39
CA ASP A 114 8.97 -7.15 -16.17
C ASP A 114 10.30 -7.78 -15.70
N ALA A 115 11.39 -7.05 -15.87
CA ALA A 115 12.75 -7.43 -15.49
C ALA A 115 13.45 -6.28 -14.79
N ILE A 116 14.22 -6.60 -13.76
CA ILE A 116 15.08 -5.66 -13.06
C ILE A 116 16.51 -6.18 -13.17
N GLU A 117 17.29 -5.51 -14.01
CA GLU A 117 18.62 -5.97 -14.40
C GLU A 117 19.65 -4.86 -14.25
N LEU A 118 20.91 -5.25 -14.07
CA LEU A 118 22.04 -4.33 -14.10
C LEU A 118 22.41 -3.99 -15.53
N TRP A 119 22.66 -2.70 -15.76
CA TRP A 119 23.10 -2.16 -17.05
C TRP A 119 24.34 -1.30 -16.85
N GLN A 120 25.13 -1.16 -17.92
CA GLN A 120 26.29 -0.29 -17.97
C GLN A 120 26.15 0.67 -19.16
N LEU A 121 26.45 1.95 -18.92
CA LEU A 121 26.58 2.99 -19.92
C LEU A 121 28.05 3.39 -20.07
N ASP A 122 28.59 3.32 -21.28
CA ASP A 122 29.88 3.94 -21.62
C ASP A 122 29.65 5.43 -21.93
N LEU A 123 30.20 6.31 -21.11
CA LEU A 123 29.99 7.77 -21.21
C LEU A 123 30.68 8.38 -22.44
N GLN A 124 31.67 7.72 -23.01
CA GLN A 124 32.39 8.20 -24.18
C GLN A 124 31.62 7.88 -25.48
N THR A 125 31.03 6.69 -25.57
CA THR A 125 30.37 6.20 -26.76
C THR A 125 28.84 6.33 -26.71
N GLY A 126 28.26 6.47 -25.53
CA GLY A 126 26.81 6.43 -25.28
C GLY A 126 26.22 5.02 -25.41
N ARG A 127 27.05 3.97 -25.48
CA ARG A 127 26.60 2.58 -25.61
C ARG A 127 26.11 2.06 -24.27
N GLU A 128 24.90 1.49 -24.27
CA GLU A 128 24.28 0.82 -23.13
C GLU A 128 24.35 -0.70 -23.31
N VAL A 129 24.69 -1.46 -22.27
CA VAL A 129 24.81 -2.91 -22.28
C VAL A 129 24.18 -3.51 -21.03
N ALA A 130 23.35 -4.56 -21.19
CA ALA A 130 22.86 -5.33 -20.07
C ALA A 130 23.99 -6.21 -19.51
N LEU A 131 24.24 -6.10 -18.23
CA LEU A 131 25.24 -6.89 -17.51
C LEU A 131 24.64 -8.17 -16.93
N THR A 132 23.35 -8.16 -16.60
CA THR A 132 22.58 -9.30 -16.12
C THR A 132 21.35 -9.50 -17.00
N SER A 133 20.87 -10.75 -17.10
CA SER A 133 19.71 -11.07 -17.95
C SER A 133 19.04 -12.40 -17.54
N HIS A 134 19.20 -12.81 -16.27
CA HIS A 134 18.78 -14.13 -15.82
C HIS A 134 17.34 -14.18 -15.34
N GLY A 135 16.72 -13.02 -15.13
CA GLY A 135 15.34 -12.93 -14.67
C GLY A 135 15.21 -12.81 -13.16
N ASP A 136 16.32 -12.81 -12.42
CA ASP A 136 16.38 -12.43 -11.02
C ASP A 136 16.22 -10.92 -10.88
N ILE A 137 15.95 -10.45 -9.66
CA ILE A 137 15.97 -9.04 -9.35
C ILE A 137 17.41 -8.66 -9.01
N ASN A 138 17.99 -7.76 -9.79
CA ASN A 138 19.37 -7.30 -9.62
C ASN A 138 19.37 -5.78 -9.45
N ILE A 139 19.76 -5.28 -8.26
CA ILE A 139 19.68 -3.88 -7.87
C ILE A 139 20.93 -3.40 -7.12
N GLU A 140 21.00 -2.09 -6.90
CA GLU A 140 22.02 -1.43 -6.05
C GLU A 140 23.47 -1.76 -6.46
N PRO A 141 23.84 -1.65 -7.73
CA PRO A 141 25.19 -1.95 -8.16
C PRO A 141 26.21 -0.93 -7.63
N ARG A 142 27.41 -1.40 -7.26
CA ARG A 142 28.54 -0.58 -6.79
C ARG A 142 29.84 -1.11 -7.36
N TYR A 143 30.61 -0.26 -8.04
CA TYR A 143 31.97 -0.58 -8.46
C TYR A 143 32.89 -0.73 -7.24
N SER A 144 33.81 -1.70 -7.29
CA SER A 144 34.92 -1.74 -6.36
C SER A 144 35.87 -0.54 -6.60
N PRO A 145 36.71 -0.12 -5.60
CA PRO A 145 37.61 1.01 -5.75
C PRO A 145 38.62 0.89 -6.90
N ASP A 146 38.87 -0.32 -7.38
CA ASP A 146 39.75 -0.60 -8.51
C ASP A 146 39.03 -0.88 -9.84
N ASP A 147 37.70 -0.70 -9.85
CA ASP A 147 36.79 -0.95 -10.98
C ASP A 147 36.82 -2.38 -11.56
N ARG A 148 37.38 -3.35 -10.81
CA ARG A 148 37.47 -4.74 -11.27
C ARG A 148 36.30 -5.61 -10.87
N GLN A 149 35.56 -5.21 -9.85
CA GLN A 149 34.43 -5.94 -9.32
C GLN A 149 33.19 -5.02 -9.20
N VAL A 150 32.03 -5.66 -9.20
CA VAL A 150 30.75 -5.01 -8.90
C VAL A 150 30.10 -5.79 -7.76
N ALA A 151 29.75 -5.08 -6.69
CA ALA A 151 28.84 -5.57 -5.66
C ALA A 151 27.42 -5.17 -6.01
N PHE A 152 26.45 -6.04 -5.77
CA PHE A 152 25.03 -5.76 -6.03
C PHE A 152 24.15 -6.66 -5.16
N VAL A 153 22.88 -6.31 -5.09
CA VAL A 153 21.87 -7.11 -4.42
C VAL A 153 21.11 -7.92 -5.46
N SER A 154 20.90 -9.20 -5.19
CA SER A 154 20.17 -10.09 -6.10
C SER A 154 19.27 -11.04 -5.35
N THR A 155 18.20 -11.50 -6.01
CA THR A 155 17.32 -12.59 -5.58
C THR A 155 17.73 -13.95 -6.18
N ALA A 156 18.86 -14.02 -6.86
CA ALA A 156 19.41 -15.29 -7.39
C ALA A 156 19.51 -16.35 -6.29
N ASP A 157 19.53 -17.62 -6.67
CA ASP A 157 19.56 -18.81 -5.83
C ASP A 157 18.25 -19.09 -5.06
N SER A 158 17.76 -18.18 -4.23
CA SER A 158 16.68 -18.49 -3.28
C SER A 158 15.43 -17.62 -3.39
N GLY A 159 15.46 -16.56 -4.19
CA GLY A 159 14.39 -15.55 -4.24
C GLY A 159 14.43 -14.54 -3.10
N HIS A 160 15.44 -14.60 -2.22
CA HIS A 160 15.66 -13.64 -1.14
C HIS A 160 16.74 -12.62 -1.53
N PHE A 161 16.59 -11.38 -1.08
CA PHE A 161 17.58 -10.34 -1.31
C PHE A 161 18.89 -10.66 -0.58
N ASN A 162 19.96 -10.82 -1.34
CA ASN A 162 21.29 -11.11 -0.79
C ASN A 162 22.38 -10.36 -1.56
N LEU A 163 23.54 -10.26 -0.94
CA LEU A 163 24.70 -9.55 -1.46
C LEU A 163 25.57 -10.45 -2.35
N TYR A 164 25.80 -9.99 -3.56
CA TYR A 164 26.63 -10.67 -4.56
C TYR A 164 27.79 -9.80 -5.00
N VAL A 165 28.87 -10.46 -5.44
CA VAL A 165 30.02 -9.82 -6.09
C VAL A 165 30.35 -10.58 -7.37
N ALA A 166 30.65 -9.88 -8.44
CA ALA A 166 31.12 -10.41 -9.71
C ALA A 166 32.29 -9.58 -10.24
N GLU A 167 33.22 -10.22 -10.95
CA GLU A 167 34.27 -9.50 -11.69
C GLU A 167 33.63 -8.84 -12.93
N ILE A 168 34.09 -7.65 -13.26
CA ILE A 168 33.67 -6.92 -14.46
C ILE A 168 34.86 -6.76 -15.42
N ALA A 169 34.69 -7.16 -16.68
CA ALA A 169 35.68 -7.02 -17.72
C ALA A 169 35.03 -6.40 -18.97
N GLY A 170 35.22 -5.09 -19.13
CA GLY A 170 34.56 -4.33 -20.17
C GLY A 170 33.04 -4.29 -19.98
N ASP A 171 32.28 -4.92 -20.88
CA ASP A 171 30.83 -4.96 -20.91
C ASP A 171 30.23 -6.30 -20.40
N ARG A 172 30.97 -7.06 -19.58
CA ARG A 172 30.55 -8.38 -19.10
C ARG A 172 30.84 -8.55 -17.61
N LEU A 173 29.90 -9.15 -16.90
CA LEU A 173 30.11 -9.71 -15.57
C LEU A 173 30.49 -11.20 -15.68
N SER A 174 31.41 -11.63 -14.81
CA SER A 174 31.64 -13.06 -14.55
C SER A 174 30.42 -13.67 -13.83
N ALA A 175 30.47 -14.99 -13.60
CA ALA A 175 29.49 -15.61 -12.72
C ALA A 175 29.55 -14.94 -11.33
N SER A 176 28.40 -14.46 -10.87
CA SER A 176 28.27 -13.82 -9.58
C SER A 176 28.43 -14.81 -8.43
N LYS A 177 29.02 -14.36 -7.34
CA LYS A 177 29.19 -15.12 -6.12
C LYS A 177 28.41 -14.46 -4.99
N ARG A 178 27.52 -15.21 -4.34
CA ARG A 178 26.86 -14.78 -3.11
C ARG A 178 27.90 -14.57 -2.01
N LEU A 179 27.93 -13.40 -1.42
CA LEU A 179 28.93 -13.06 -0.42
C LEU A 179 28.45 -13.33 1.00
N VAL A 180 27.21 -13.02 1.32
CA VAL A 180 26.63 -13.27 2.63
C VAL A 180 25.91 -14.63 2.62
N PRO A 181 26.29 -15.59 3.50
CA PRO A 181 25.55 -16.84 3.63
C PRO A 181 24.10 -16.57 4.03
N GLU A 182 23.18 -17.33 3.43
CA GLU A 182 21.78 -17.27 3.82
C GLU A 182 21.64 -17.63 5.31
N HIS A 183 20.80 -16.88 6.00
CA HIS A 183 20.60 -17.05 7.42
C HIS A 183 19.10 -16.93 7.75
N THR A 184 18.66 -17.71 8.71
CA THR A 184 17.30 -17.65 9.25
C THR A 184 17.42 -17.19 10.69
N SER A 185 16.80 -16.06 11.01
CA SER A 185 16.78 -15.56 12.39
C SER A 185 15.97 -16.47 13.31
N THR A 186 16.38 -16.55 14.56
CA THR A 186 15.71 -17.34 15.60
C THR A 186 14.56 -16.60 16.24
N ILE A 187 14.49 -15.27 16.07
CA ILE A 187 13.46 -14.41 16.63
C ILE A 187 12.16 -14.46 15.83
N TYR A 188 11.05 -14.20 16.49
CA TYR A 188 9.76 -14.04 15.83
C TYR A 188 9.66 -12.66 15.15
N ARG A 189 9.19 -12.66 13.90
CA ARG A 189 8.85 -11.44 13.14
C ARG A 189 7.41 -11.53 12.68
N TYR A 190 6.67 -10.47 12.88
CA TYR A 190 5.27 -10.44 12.49
C TYR A 190 5.09 -10.17 10.98
N TYR A 191 5.83 -9.21 10.44
CA TYR A 191 5.70 -8.79 9.04
C TYR A 191 6.77 -9.33 8.11
N TYR A 192 7.86 -9.85 8.62
CA TYR A 192 8.99 -10.27 7.81
C TYR A 192 9.18 -11.77 7.87
N ALA A 193 9.66 -12.33 6.76
CA ALA A 193 10.11 -13.71 6.74
C ALA A 193 11.18 -13.96 7.79
N PRO A 194 11.33 -15.20 8.30
CA PRO A 194 12.44 -15.56 9.17
C PRO A 194 13.78 -15.51 8.46
N THR A 195 13.82 -15.63 7.11
CA THR A 195 15.05 -15.49 6.31
C THR A 195 15.51 -14.04 6.28
N ASP A 196 16.79 -13.82 6.56
CA ASP A 196 17.40 -12.50 6.61
C ASP A 196 17.80 -12.02 5.23
N HIS A 197 17.68 -10.71 5.00
CA HIS A 197 18.19 -10.07 3.79
C HIS A 197 19.57 -9.44 4.02
N ALA A 198 20.29 -9.17 2.90
CA ALA A 198 21.48 -8.34 2.85
C ALA A 198 21.35 -7.36 1.69
N ILE A 199 21.30 -6.06 1.99
CA ILE A 199 20.96 -4.95 1.06
C ILE A 199 21.90 -3.76 1.28
N ASN A 200 21.82 -2.76 0.40
CA ASN A 200 22.58 -1.50 0.47
C ASN A 200 24.11 -1.68 0.55
N PRO A 201 24.75 -2.32 -0.42
CA PRO A 201 26.18 -2.54 -0.41
C PRO A 201 27.00 -1.24 -0.54
N SER A 202 28.10 -1.14 0.22
CA SER A 202 29.08 -0.06 0.10
C SER A 202 30.50 -0.61 0.35
N TRP A 203 31.39 -0.38 -0.60
CA TRP A 203 32.80 -0.79 -0.49
C TRP A 203 33.56 0.03 0.55
N THR A 204 34.48 -0.61 1.26
CA THR A 204 35.56 0.12 1.93
C THR A 204 36.58 0.63 0.89
N PRO A 205 37.24 1.79 1.11
CA PRO A 205 38.16 2.38 0.13
C PRO A 205 39.35 1.47 -0.26
N ASP A 206 39.71 0.52 0.60
CA ASP A 206 40.73 -0.49 0.34
C ASP A 206 40.23 -1.72 -0.45
N GLY A 207 38.92 -1.76 -0.75
CA GLY A 207 38.28 -2.86 -1.47
C GLY A 207 38.24 -4.19 -0.71
N GLN A 208 38.60 -4.21 0.59
CA GLN A 208 38.69 -5.48 1.33
C GLN A 208 37.34 -5.91 1.95
N ARG A 209 36.43 -4.98 2.19
CA ARG A 209 35.16 -5.25 2.84
C ARG A 209 34.01 -4.51 2.14
N LEU A 210 32.80 -5.05 2.35
CA LEU A 210 31.54 -4.40 2.03
C LEU A 210 30.76 -4.13 3.32
N LEU A 211 30.23 -2.93 3.46
CA LEU A 211 29.15 -2.65 4.39
C LEU A 211 27.83 -3.00 3.72
N PHE A 212 26.84 -3.38 4.52
CA PHE A 212 25.49 -3.67 4.08
C PHE A 212 24.52 -3.59 5.25
N VAL A 213 23.23 -3.59 4.97
CA VAL A 213 22.15 -3.65 5.96
C VAL A 213 21.58 -5.06 5.99
N SER A 214 21.36 -5.60 7.19
CA SER A 214 20.70 -6.87 7.39
C SER A 214 19.80 -6.84 8.61
N ASN A 215 18.60 -7.43 8.47
CA ASN A 215 17.65 -7.62 9.56
C ASN A 215 17.95 -8.85 10.44
N ARG A 216 19.17 -9.36 10.38
CA ARG A 216 19.63 -10.51 11.18
C ARG A 216 19.43 -10.27 12.68
N GLU A 217 18.60 -11.14 13.31
CA GLU A 217 18.23 -11.07 14.73
C GLU A 217 17.60 -9.72 15.13
N VAL A 218 16.91 -9.07 14.19
CA VAL A 218 16.16 -7.82 14.41
C VAL A 218 14.67 -8.08 14.13
N ALA A 219 13.81 -7.69 15.05
CA ALA A 219 12.37 -7.95 14.98
C ALA A 219 11.64 -6.98 14.07
N TYR A 220 12.12 -5.74 13.92
CA TYR A 220 11.48 -4.66 13.21
C TYR A 220 12.46 -3.90 12.33
N GLY A 221 11.96 -3.31 11.24
CA GLY A 221 12.73 -2.50 10.32
C GLY A 221 13.65 -3.32 9.40
N THR A 222 14.47 -2.64 8.63
CA THR A 222 15.39 -3.25 7.66
C THR A 222 16.70 -3.74 8.28
N GLY A 223 16.96 -3.41 9.53
CA GLY A 223 18.01 -4.01 10.34
C GLY A 223 19.25 -3.17 10.55
N ASP A 224 20.26 -3.83 11.06
CA ASP A 224 21.53 -3.26 11.49
C ASP A 224 22.53 -3.07 10.33
N ILE A 225 23.53 -2.25 10.56
CA ILE A 225 24.68 -2.08 9.65
C ILE A 225 25.73 -3.13 9.97
N TRP A 226 26.07 -3.93 8.97
CA TRP A 226 27.06 -5.00 9.02
C TRP A 226 28.20 -4.78 8.05
N SER A 227 29.31 -5.48 8.23
CA SER A 227 30.37 -5.59 7.24
C SER A 227 30.80 -7.03 7.03
N VAL A 228 31.20 -7.35 5.80
CA VAL A 228 31.72 -8.66 5.40
C VAL A 228 33.01 -8.52 4.65
N ALA A 229 33.99 -9.37 4.90
CA ALA A 229 35.23 -9.42 4.13
C ALA A 229 35.01 -10.12 2.79
N VAL A 230 35.39 -9.50 1.68
CA VAL A 230 35.13 -10.00 0.32
C VAL A 230 35.79 -11.35 0.08
N ASN A 231 37.04 -11.52 0.54
CA ASN A 231 37.80 -12.73 0.36
C ASN A 231 37.64 -13.74 1.51
N ALA A 232 36.89 -13.41 2.55
CA ALA A 232 36.61 -14.26 3.72
C ALA A 232 35.17 -14.05 4.21
N PRO A 233 34.14 -14.57 3.51
CA PRO A 233 32.74 -14.34 3.82
C PRO A 233 32.31 -14.74 5.26
N ALA A 234 33.06 -15.59 5.92
CA ALA A 234 32.84 -15.94 7.32
C ALA A 234 33.23 -14.80 8.30
N ASP A 235 34.07 -13.84 7.87
CA ASP A 235 34.39 -12.63 8.67
C ASP A 235 33.30 -11.60 8.51
N LEU A 236 32.17 -11.85 9.19
CA LEU A 236 30.98 -11.02 9.27
C LEU A 236 30.98 -10.28 10.60
N LYS A 237 30.79 -8.95 10.58
CA LYS A 237 30.83 -8.10 11.78
C LYS A 237 29.67 -7.12 11.78
N LYS A 238 28.92 -7.05 12.88
CA LYS A 238 27.99 -5.95 13.11
C LYS A 238 28.79 -4.68 13.45
N ILE A 239 28.50 -3.59 12.73
CA ILE A 239 29.14 -2.29 12.92
C ILE A 239 28.29 -1.42 13.83
N PHE A 240 26.98 -1.35 13.58
CA PHE A 240 26.09 -0.48 14.30
C PHE A 240 24.66 -1.08 14.35
N SER A 241 24.01 -0.93 15.51
CA SER A 241 22.62 -1.34 15.68
C SER A 241 21.68 -0.22 15.27
N GLU A 242 20.89 -0.46 14.23
CA GLU A 242 19.90 0.47 13.71
C GLU A 242 18.65 -0.30 13.24
N GLU A 243 17.79 -0.62 14.18
CA GLU A 243 16.62 -1.47 13.91
C GLU A 243 15.46 -0.77 13.18
N THR A 244 15.49 0.55 13.13
CA THR A 244 14.42 1.35 12.52
C THR A 244 14.82 1.95 11.17
N ALA A 245 16.02 1.69 10.71
CA ALA A 245 16.49 2.22 9.45
C ALA A 245 15.71 1.64 8.28
N TRP A 246 15.01 2.49 7.60
CA TRP A 246 14.39 2.18 6.32
C TRP A 246 15.40 2.51 5.22
N ARG A 247 16.17 1.51 4.75
CA ARG A 247 17.26 1.73 3.79
C ARG A 247 18.31 2.72 4.30
N ALA A 248 19.03 2.33 5.33
CA ALA A 248 20.08 3.15 5.92
C ALA A 248 21.17 3.57 4.92
N GLN A 249 21.37 2.78 3.86
CA GLN A 249 22.31 3.06 2.77
C GLN A 249 23.67 3.53 3.28
N PRO A 250 24.35 2.72 4.12
CA PRO A 250 25.60 3.11 4.73
C PRO A 250 26.67 3.33 3.67
N GLN A 251 27.47 4.38 3.81
CA GLN A 251 28.61 4.64 2.95
C GLN A 251 29.86 4.91 3.77
N VAL A 252 30.95 4.22 3.42
CA VAL A 252 32.28 4.49 4.01
C VAL A 252 32.85 5.75 3.39
N ALA A 253 33.33 6.65 4.24
CA ALA A 253 34.03 7.85 3.77
C ALA A 253 35.37 7.48 3.10
N PRO A 254 35.90 8.32 2.19
CA PRO A 254 37.20 8.10 1.55
C PRO A 254 38.35 7.92 2.53
N ASP A 255 38.22 8.40 3.78
CA ASP A 255 39.23 8.20 4.83
C ASP A 255 39.25 6.78 5.42
N GLY A 256 38.26 5.93 5.05
CA GLY A 256 38.10 4.55 5.54
C GLY A 256 37.71 4.42 7.01
N ARG A 257 37.34 5.51 7.67
CA ARG A 257 37.06 5.54 9.13
C ARG A 257 35.61 5.86 9.46
N ARG A 258 35.04 6.83 8.76
CA ARG A 258 33.68 7.32 9.00
C ARG A 258 32.67 6.55 8.14
N VAL A 259 31.47 6.38 8.70
CA VAL A 259 30.32 5.79 8.00
C VAL A 259 29.17 6.78 8.04
N LEU A 260 28.71 7.17 6.89
CA LEU A 260 27.51 7.99 6.67
C LEU A 260 26.31 7.07 6.48
N PHE A 261 25.18 7.37 7.09
CA PHE A 261 23.94 6.63 6.87
C PHE A 261 22.71 7.48 7.13
N SER A 262 21.57 7.06 6.64
CA SER A 262 20.27 7.67 6.87
C SER A 262 19.51 6.89 7.94
N SER A 263 18.91 7.58 8.92
CA SER A 263 18.18 6.92 10.00
C SER A 263 17.23 7.87 10.71
N TYR A 264 16.16 7.32 11.26
CA TYR A 264 15.33 8.01 12.26
C TYR A 264 16.08 8.23 13.58
N HIS A 265 16.79 7.25 14.04
CA HIS A 265 17.59 7.21 15.28
C HIS A 265 16.96 8.01 16.44
N GLY A 266 15.75 7.60 16.85
CA GLY A 266 15.00 8.26 17.93
C GLY A 266 14.34 9.59 17.54
N ARG A 267 14.25 9.90 16.25
CA ARG A 267 13.58 11.07 15.70
C ARG A 267 12.44 10.66 14.74
N GLN A 268 11.56 11.58 14.43
CA GLN A 268 10.44 11.30 13.50
C GLN A 268 10.86 11.27 12.03
N TRP A 269 11.94 11.99 11.68
CA TRP A 269 12.36 12.22 10.31
C TRP A 269 13.69 11.54 10.04
N GLN A 270 13.84 10.98 8.85
CA GLN A 270 15.12 10.44 8.42
C GLN A 270 16.15 11.57 8.29
N GLN A 271 17.23 11.47 9.03
CA GLN A 271 18.35 12.41 9.00
C GLN A 271 19.64 11.69 8.65
N LEU A 272 20.64 12.45 8.22
CA LEU A 272 21.97 11.93 7.95
C LEU A 272 22.81 11.91 9.23
N TRP A 273 23.46 10.78 9.45
CA TRP A 273 24.25 10.50 10.64
C TRP A 273 25.65 10.02 10.27
N LEU A 274 26.61 10.32 11.11
CA LEU A 274 27.95 9.78 11.06
C LEU A 274 28.24 8.88 12.25
N THR A 275 28.77 7.69 11.98
CA THR A 275 29.43 6.82 12.94
C THR A 275 30.81 6.44 12.42
N THR A 276 31.47 5.47 13.04
CA THR A 276 32.78 4.96 12.60
C THR A 276 32.67 3.48 12.23
N MET A 277 33.69 2.97 11.52
CA MET A 277 33.81 1.53 11.23
C MET A 277 33.91 0.65 12.48
N GLN A 278 34.08 1.24 13.66
CA GLN A 278 34.09 0.56 14.97
C GLN A 278 32.76 0.72 15.71
N GLY A 279 31.75 1.38 15.10
CA GLY A 279 30.43 1.54 15.70
C GLY A 279 30.40 2.55 16.85
N ALA A 280 31.16 3.64 16.76
CA ALA A 280 31.06 4.73 17.72
C ALA A 280 29.65 5.35 17.75
N ALA A 281 29.30 6.00 18.88
CA ALA A 281 28.02 6.67 19.01
C ALA A 281 27.77 7.63 17.82
N PRO A 282 26.61 7.56 17.15
CA PRO A 282 26.37 8.33 15.94
C PRO A 282 26.14 9.80 16.26
N LEU A 283 26.62 10.66 15.37
CA LEU A 283 26.42 12.11 15.43
C LEU A 283 25.55 12.56 14.25
N PRO A 284 24.49 13.35 14.47
CA PRO A 284 23.66 13.85 13.41
C PRO A 284 24.39 14.94 12.61
N LEU A 285 24.30 14.85 11.28
CA LEU A 285 24.80 15.87 10.36
C LEU A 285 23.70 16.83 9.91
N THR A 286 22.47 16.39 9.96
CA THR A 286 21.33 17.16 9.46
C THR A 286 20.20 17.20 10.48
N PHE A 287 19.34 18.21 10.33
CA PHE A 287 18.25 18.50 11.25
C PHE A 287 17.06 19.04 10.47
N GLY A 288 15.85 18.92 11.02
CA GLY A 288 14.63 19.48 10.47
C GLY A 288 13.50 18.47 10.40
N GLU A 289 12.31 18.95 10.03
CA GLU A 289 11.09 18.17 9.91
C GLU A 289 10.86 17.73 8.46
N PHE A 290 11.84 17.07 7.88
CA PHE A 290 11.82 16.47 6.54
C PHE A 290 12.92 15.42 6.43
N ASP A 291 12.75 14.53 5.45
CA ASP A 291 13.61 13.36 5.28
C ASP A 291 14.81 13.66 4.40
N ARG A 292 15.92 12.99 4.70
CA ARG A 292 17.16 13.00 3.92
C ARG A 292 17.68 11.58 3.77
N THR A 293 17.86 11.17 2.53
CA THR A 293 18.23 9.81 2.15
C THR A 293 19.22 9.80 0.99
N GLU A 294 19.61 8.63 0.52
CA GLU A 294 20.46 8.41 -0.66
C GLU A 294 21.81 9.17 -0.59
N ALA A 295 22.35 9.31 0.61
CA ALA A 295 23.53 10.13 0.83
C ALA A 295 24.81 9.50 0.26
N ARG A 296 25.66 10.33 -0.37
CA ARG A 296 26.96 9.95 -0.93
C ARG A 296 28.02 10.97 -0.57
N PHE A 297 29.22 10.49 -0.23
CA PHE A 297 30.39 11.36 -0.13
C PHE A 297 30.94 11.77 -1.51
N SER A 298 31.47 12.99 -1.63
CA SER A 298 32.38 13.32 -2.73
C SER A 298 33.68 12.50 -2.62
N PRO A 299 34.42 12.29 -3.73
CA PRO A 299 35.65 11.49 -3.72
C PRO A 299 36.73 11.99 -2.76
N ASP A 300 36.79 13.29 -2.50
CA ASP A 300 37.71 13.92 -1.53
C ASP A 300 37.16 13.93 -0.08
N GLY A 301 35.88 13.51 0.10
CA GLY A 301 35.23 13.48 1.39
C GLY A 301 34.87 14.84 1.98
N SER A 302 34.93 15.94 1.20
CA SER A 302 34.60 17.29 1.66
C SER A 302 33.09 17.61 1.57
N LEU A 303 32.37 16.96 0.65
CA LEU A 303 30.97 17.17 0.38
C LEU A 303 30.13 15.91 0.62
N ILE A 304 28.85 16.11 0.88
CA ILE A 304 27.82 15.07 0.86
C ILE A 304 26.73 15.49 -0.12
N GLY A 305 26.41 14.63 -1.07
CA GLY A 305 25.19 14.75 -1.88
C GLY A 305 24.08 13.88 -1.28
N TYR A 306 22.84 14.36 -1.28
CA TYR A 306 21.70 13.62 -0.76
C TYR A 306 20.38 14.06 -1.38
N ILE A 307 19.34 13.24 -1.21
CA ILE A 307 17.98 13.54 -1.61
C ILE A 307 17.17 13.97 -0.38
N SER A 308 16.32 14.99 -0.53
CA SER A 308 15.45 15.49 0.53
C SER A 308 14.05 15.81 0.00
N ASN A 309 13.01 15.65 0.86
CA ASN A 309 11.64 16.08 0.59
C ASN A 309 11.31 17.47 1.18
N GLU A 310 12.30 18.25 1.60
CA GLU A 310 12.10 19.54 2.28
C GLU A 310 11.37 20.61 1.44
N GLU A 311 11.21 20.38 0.14
CA GLU A 311 10.44 21.25 -0.77
C GLU A 311 9.12 20.64 -1.23
N GLY A 312 8.65 19.62 -0.55
CA GLY A 312 7.38 18.94 -0.83
C GLY A 312 7.49 17.74 -1.76
N ASN A 313 8.39 17.77 -2.76
CA ASN A 313 8.80 16.62 -3.57
C ASN A 313 10.29 16.38 -3.37
N THR A 314 10.85 15.32 -3.94
CA THR A 314 12.27 15.04 -3.83
C THR A 314 13.10 16.10 -4.55
N SER A 315 14.20 16.49 -3.92
CA SER A 315 15.20 17.46 -4.39
C SER A 315 16.59 17.00 -4.04
N LEU A 316 17.56 17.37 -4.88
CA LEU A 316 18.96 17.00 -4.74
C LEU A 316 19.76 18.14 -4.10
N TRP A 317 20.53 17.83 -3.07
CA TRP A 317 21.30 18.78 -2.30
C TRP A 317 22.75 18.34 -2.18
N ILE A 318 23.65 19.32 -2.15
CA ILE A 318 25.03 19.17 -1.75
C ILE A 318 25.26 19.95 -0.46
N GLN A 319 25.94 19.33 0.51
CA GLN A 319 26.28 19.94 1.77
C GLN A 319 27.80 19.81 2.04
N GLU A 320 28.43 20.87 2.45
CA GLU A 320 29.80 20.84 2.98
C GLU A 320 29.80 20.15 4.34
N ILE A 321 30.73 19.21 4.55
CA ILE A 321 30.87 18.53 5.86
C ILE A 321 31.39 19.50 6.91
N VAL A 322 32.33 20.35 6.53
CA VAL A 322 32.87 21.39 7.40
C VAL A 322 32.19 22.71 7.06
N GLY A 323 31.51 23.29 8.01
CA GLY A 323 30.77 24.53 7.81
C GLY A 323 29.27 24.33 7.53
N GLY A 324 28.85 23.19 6.94
CA GLY A 324 27.45 22.84 6.70
C GLY A 324 26.74 23.67 5.64
N ALA A 325 27.47 24.42 4.78
CA ALA A 325 26.87 25.17 3.69
C ALA A 325 26.16 24.21 2.72
N ARG A 326 24.95 24.60 2.30
CA ARG A 326 24.08 23.76 1.48
C ARG A 326 23.81 24.43 0.13
N THR A 327 23.86 23.64 -0.92
CA THR A 327 23.54 24.07 -2.28
C THR A 327 22.53 23.10 -2.89
N ARG A 328 21.40 23.61 -3.34
CA ARG A 328 20.43 22.84 -4.11
C ARG A 328 20.94 22.64 -5.54
N ILE A 329 20.84 21.44 -6.05
CA ILE A 329 21.08 21.09 -7.44
C ILE A 329 19.75 21.13 -8.17
N ASN A 330 19.57 22.13 -9.03
CA ASN A 330 18.34 22.35 -9.76
C ASN A 330 18.57 22.17 -11.27
N ALA A 331 17.83 21.23 -11.88
CA ALA A 331 17.86 21.01 -13.33
C ALA A 331 16.85 21.93 -14.04
N ALA A 332 17.07 23.25 -13.97
CA ALA A 332 16.15 24.22 -14.57
C ALA A 332 16.16 24.17 -16.10
N GLN A 333 17.31 23.86 -16.68
CA GLN A 333 17.50 23.69 -18.13
C GLN A 333 17.83 22.22 -18.41
N ARG A 334 16.96 21.53 -19.13
CA ARG A 334 17.09 20.09 -19.42
C ARG A 334 17.36 19.86 -20.90
N HIS A 335 18.45 19.16 -21.19
CA HIS A 335 18.78 18.70 -22.53
C HIS A 335 18.41 17.24 -22.68
N TYR A 336 17.31 16.98 -23.32
CA TYR A 336 16.76 15.65 -23.54
C TYR A 336 17.44 14.95 -24.71
N LEU A 337 17.59 13.62 -24.64
CA LEU A 337 18.08 12.79 -25.74
C LEU A 337 17.08 12.69 -26.89
N LYS A 338 15.79 12.79 -26.58
CA LYS A 338 14.70 12.77 -27.58
C LYS A 338 13.96 14.10 -27.54
N GLU A 339 13.29 14.42 -28.66
CA GLU A 339 12.46 15.61 -28.73
C GLU A 339 11.27 15.50 -27.76
N VAL A 340 10.97 16.58 -27.08
CA VAL A 340 9.88 16.67 -26.10
C VAL A 340 8.93 17.83 -26.44
N GLY A 341 7.69 17.71 -25.98
CA GLY A 341 6.68 18.76 -26.05
C GLY A 341 5.99 18.96 -24.71
N ARG A 342 5.28 20.07 -24.56
CA ARG A 342 4.51 20.39 -23.36
C ARG A 342 3.04 20.03 -23.56
N LEU A 343 2.45 19.34 -22.56
CA LEU A 343 1.02 19.17 -22.44
C LEU A 343 0.50 20.05 -21.31
N GLN A 344 -0.39 20.98 -21.64
CA GLN A 344 -1.22 21.71 -20.68
C GLN A 344 -2.55 20.97 -20.53
N LEU A 345 -2.82 20.45 -19.36
CA LEU A 345 -4.03 19.72 -19.04
C LEU A 345 -4.93 20.56 -18.12
N SER A 346 -6.22 20.69 -18.48
CA SER A 346 -7.26 21.31 -17.65
C SER A 346 -8.36 20.28 -17.38
N VAL A 347 -8.70 20.06 -16.12
CA VAL A 347 -9.78 19.17 -15.71
C VAL A 347 -10.95 20.00 -15.19
N ARG A 348 -12.15 19.72 -15.69
CA ARG A 348 -13.37 20.47 -15.37
C ARG A 348 -14.54 19.55 -15.03
N ASP A 349 -15.38 20.00 -14.11
CA ASP A 349 -16.66 19.37 -13.83
C ASP A 349 -17.71 19.67 -14.93
N GLU A 350 -18.93 19.17 -14.77
CA GLU A 350 -20.06 19.38 -15.68
C GLU A 350 -20.51 20.84 -15.80
N HIS A 351 -20.09 21.70 -14.85
CA HIS A 351 -20.38 23.14 -14.85
C HIS A 351 -19.24 23.97 -15.47
N GLY A 352 -18.16 23.30 -15.91
CA GLY A 352 -16.98 23.95 -16.48
C GLY A 352 -16.02 24.53 -15.42
N LYS A 353 -16.25 24.29 -14.14
CA LYS A 353 -15.35 24.69 -13.06
C LYS A 353 -14.14 23.77 -13.03
N LYS A 354 -12.95 24.32 -12.79
CA LYS A 354 -11.74 23.53 -12.59
C LYS A 354 -11.84 22.74 -11.29
N VAL A 355 -11.54 21.45 -11.35
CA VAL A 355 -11.57 20.55 -10.20
C VAL A 355 -10.28 19.77 -10.09
N PRO A 356 -9.75 19.52 -8.86
CA PRO A 356 -8.64 18.62 -8.65
C PRO A 356 -9.03 17.21 -9.13
N ALA A 357 -8.06 16.45 -9.63
CA ALA A 357 -8.33 15.10 -10.10
C ALA A 357 -7.09 14.23 -10.05
N ARG A 358 -7.28 12.93 -9.96
CA ARG A 358 -6.25 11.92 -10.18
C ARG A 358 -6.02 11.77 -11.68
N VAL A 359 -4.77 11.86 -12.10
CA VAL A 359 -4.38 11.81 -13.51
C VAL A 359 -3.28 10.77 -13.71
N SER A 360 -3.46 9.93 -14.70
CA SER A 360 -2.43 9.01 -15.22
C SER A 360 -2.09 9.43 -16.65
N VAL A 361 -0.81 9.60 -16.96
CA VAL A 361 -0.32 9.94 -18.29
C VAL A 361 0.76 8.97 -18.70
N ILE A 362 0.49 8.16 -19.72
CA ILE A 362 1.47 7.25 -20.31
C ILE A 362 1.85 7.80 -21.69
N ALA A 363 3.14 8.13 -21.86
CA ALA A 363 3.64 8.71 -23.09
C ALA A 363 3.97 7.65 -24.16
N ALA A 364 4.38 8.11 -25.34
CA ALA A 364 4.70 7.27 -26.49
C ALA A 364 5.83 6.26 -26.25
N ASP A 365 6.69 6.50 -25.27
CA ASP A 365 7.76 5.58 -24.85
C ASP A 365 7.30 4.49 -23.85
N GLY A 366 6.02 4.50 -23.45
CA GLY A 366 5.42 3.54 -22.52
C GLY A 366 5.62 3.87 -21.05
N ARG A 367 6.33 4.95 -20.70
CA ARG A 367 6.53 5.39 -19.32
C ARG A 367 5.41 6.30 -18.84
N ALA A 368 5.20 6.31 -17.53
CA ALA A 368 4.33 7.26 -16.86
C ALA A 368 5.05 8.57 -16.57
N TYR A 369 4.33 9.68 -16.68
CA TYR A 369 4.86 11.03 -16.46
C TYR A 369 3.94 11.85 -15.56
N ALA A 370 4.55 12.76 -14.81
CA ALA A 370 3.88 13.73 -13.95
C ALA A 370 4.50 15.13 -14.11
N PRO A 371 3.86 16.19 -13.61
CA PRO A 371 4.47 17.52 -13.48
C PRO A 371 5.76 17.46 -12.65
N ASP A 372 6.71 18.35 -12.93
CA ASP A 372 8.05 18.36 -12.30
C ASP A 372 8.06 18.42 -10.78
N ASN A 373 7.01 18.95 -10.16
CA ASN A 373 6.89 19.10 -8.72
C ASN A 373 5.82 18.18 -8.11
N ALA A 374 5.34 17.19 -8.85
CA ALA A 374 4.29 16.29 -8.38
C ALA A 374 4.88 15.01 -7.76
N TRP A 375 4.31 14.56 -6.65
CA TRP A 375 4.43 13.17 -6.24
C TRP A 375 3.74 12.27 -7.26
N MET A 376 4.37 11.14 -7.52
CA MET A 376 3.75 10.05 -8.27
C MET A 376 3.41 8.94 -7.29
N TYR A 377 2.33 8.25 -7.59
CA TYR A 377 1.87 7.08 -6.85
C TYR A 377 1.71 5.92 -7.83
N ALA A 378 1.71 4.70 -7.32
CA ALA A 378 1.40 3.53 -8.11
C ALA A 378 0.50 2.58 -7.34
N ASP A 379 -0.33 1.87 -8.07
CA ASP A 379 -1.06 0.72 -7.59
C ASP A 379 -0.24 -0.54 -7.87
N ASP A 380 0.09 -1.33 -6.87
CA ASP A 380 0.80 -2.59 -7.03
C ASP A 380 -0.12 -3.83 -7.08
N GLY A 381 -1.43 -3.63 -6.91
CA GLY A 381 -2.46 -4.64 -7.18
C GLY A 381 -2.79 -4.86 -8.66
N PHE A 382 -1.98 -4.35 -9.59
CA PHE A 382 -2.27 -4.41 -11.01
C PHE A 382 -2.05 -5.80 -11.65
N ASP A 383 -2.79 -6.05 -12.71
CA ASP A 383 -2.64 -7.27 -13.52
C ASP A 383 -1.55 -7.11 -14.58
N ARG A 384 -0.44 -7.80 -14.41
CA ARG A 384 0.73 -7.75 -15.31
C ARG A 384 0.45 -8.32 -16.70
N SER A 385 -0.62 -9.07 -16.89
CA SER A 385 -1.04 -9.51 -18.21
C SER A 385 -1.67 -8.39 -19.04
N LEU A 386 -2.15 -7.34 -18.38
CA LEU A 386 -2.84 -6.21 -18.99
C LEU A 386 -1.92 -5.02 -19.23
N GLN A 387 -0.86 -4.85 -18.43
CA GLN A 387 0.06 -3.72 -18.53
C GLN A 387 1.48 -4.06 -18.04
N ALA A 388 2.47 -3.38 -18.63
CA ALA A 388 3.89 -3.67 -18.36
C ALA A 388 4.39 -3.13 -17.01
N PHE A 389 3.77 -2.07 -16.51
CA PHE A 389 4.11 -1.41 -15.26
C PHE A 389 2.87 -1.18 -14.43
N GLU A 390 3.06 -0.87 -13.16
CA GLU A 390 2.00 -0.43 -12.25
C GLU A 390 1.26 0.78 -12.84
N ASN A 391 0.02 0.95 -12.45
CA ASN A 391 -0.75 2.13 -12.85
C ASN A 391 -0.25 3.35 -12.06
N HIS A 392 0.63 4.12 -12.68
CA HIS A 392 1.16 5.35 -12.10
C HIS A 392 0.20 6.50 -12.25
N TYR A 393 0.05 7.31 -11.22
CA TYR A 393 -0.80 8.50 -11.22
C TYR A 393 -0.22 9.62 -10.36
N PHE A 394 -0.74 10.81 -10.54
CA PHE A 394 -0.48 11.98 -9.71
C PHE A 394 -1.79 12.78 -9.52
N HIS A 395 -1.80 13.72 -8.57
CA HIS A 395 -2.94 14.58 -8.34
C HIS A 395 -2.72 15.95 -9.00
N CYS A 396 -3.58 16.27 -9.97
CA CYS A 396 -3.59 17.54 -10.67
C CYS A 396 -4.58 18.49 -9.98
N PRO A 397 -4.20 19.72 -9.58
CA PRO A 397 -5.10 20.64 -8.85
C PRO A 397 -6.19 21.29 -9.74
N GLY A 398 -6.43 20.76 -10.92
CA GLY A 398 -7.37 21.25 -11.92
C GLY A 398 -6.70 21.77 -13.18
N GLU A 399 -5.46 22.23 -13.09
CA GLU A 399 -4.58 22.52 -14.22
C GLU A 399 -3.16 22.07 -13.89
N CYS A 400 -2.51 21.43 -14.84
CA CYS A 400 -1.13 20.99 -14.70
C CYS A 400 -0.43 20.95 -16.05
N THR A 401 0.91 21.04 -16.01
CA THR A 401 1.74 21.04 -17.21
C THR A 401 2.77 19.93 -17.10
N LEU A 402 2.88 19.11 -18.14
CA LEU A 402 3.83 18.02 -18.24
C LEU A 402 4.77 18.24 -19.42
N THR A 403 6.01 17.80 -19.29
CA THR A 403 6.95 17.65 -20.40
C THR A 403 7.00 16.17 -20.79
N LEU A 404 6.69 15.87 -22.05
CA LEU A 404 6.51 14.51 -22.57
C LEU A 404 7.33 14.29 -23.84
N PRO A 405 7.79 13.06 -24.12
CA PRO A 405 8.28 12.71 -25.45
C PRO A 405 7.23 13.00 -26.53
N ILE A 406 7.69 13.35 -27.74
CA ILE A 406 6.80 13.53 -28.89
C ILE A 406 6.17 12.18 -29.25
N GLY A 407 4.90 12.21 -29.63
CA GLY A 407 4.09 11.07 -30.01
C GLY A 407 2.77 11.05 -29.26
N ASP A 408 2.04 9.94 -29.31
CA ASP A 408 0.74 9.83 -28.67
C ASP A 408 0.89 9.53 -27.16
N ALA A 409 0.21 10.33 -26.35
CA ALA A 409 0.10 10.12 -24.91
C ALA A 409 -1.33 9.72 -24.55
N ARG A 410 -1.48 8.66 -23.75
CA ARG A 410 -2.76 8.26 -23.16
C ARG A 410 -2.93 8.98 -21.84
N VAL A 411 -3.99 9.76 -21.71
CA VAL A 411 -4.36 10.51 -20.51
C VAL A 411 -5.64 9.90 -19.95
N GLN A 412 -5.59 9.47 -18.69
CA GLN A 412 -6.74 9.00 -17.94
C GLN A 412 -6.96 9.92 -16.74
N VAL A 413 -8.20 10.33 -16.52
CA VAL A 413 -8.59 11.24 -15.43
C VAL A 413 -9.74 10.63 -14.64
N SER A 414 -9.59 10.62 -13.32
CA SER A 414 -10.59 10.17 -12.36
C SER A 414 -10.81 11.23 -11.28
N HIS A 415 -12.06 11.35 -10.81
CA HIS A 415 -12.45 12.26 -9.74
C HIS A 415 -13.47 11.57 -8.83
N GLY A 416 -12.99 10.67 -8.00
CA GLY A 416 -13.80 9.83 -7.16
C GLY A 416 -14.59 8.73 -7.90
N LEU A 417 -15.57 8.15 -7.23
CA LEU A 417 -16.41 7.08 -7.76
C LEU A 417 -17.72 7.59 -8.36
N ASP A 418 -18.05 8.84 -8.15
CA ASP A 418 -19.27 9.52 -8.61
C ASP A 418 -19.07 10.35 -9.89
N TYR A 419 -17.91 10.18 -10.54
CA TYR A 419 -17.63 10.64 -11.89
C TYR A 419 -17.12 9.50 -12.77
N ALA A 420 -17.55 9.50 -14.03
CA ALA A 420 -17.03 8.56 -15.02
C ALA A 420 -15.54 8.83 -15.28
N ILE A 421 -14.76 7.77 -15.43
CA ILE A 421 -13.35 7.87 -15.78
C ILE A 421 -13.24 8.36 -17.23
N ALA A 422 -12.56 9.48 -17.44
CA ALA A 422 -12.31 10.04 -18.75
C ALA A 422 -10.96 9.57 -19.31
N GLU A 423 -10.96 9.08 -20.54
CA GLU A 423 -9.76 8.67 -21.26
C GLU A 423 -9.62 9.46 -22.57
N ARG A 424 -8.39 9.88 -22.88
CA ARG A 424 -8.09 10.59 -24.11
C ARG A 424 -6.67 10.32 -24.61
N ASN A 425 -6.53 10.06 -25.89
CA ASN A 425 -5.23 10.10 -26.57
C ASN A 425 -4.95 11.53 -27.04
N VAL A 426 -3.75 12.02 -26.73
CA VAL A 426 -3.30 13.37 -27.06
C VAL A 426 -1.97 13.26 -27.80
N ALA A 427 -1.93 13.77 -29.03
CA ALA A 427 -0.68 13.82 -29.79
C ALA A 427 0.22 14.94 -29.25
N ILE A 428 1.40 14.61 -28.78
CA ILE A 428 2.38 15.57 -28.27
C ILE A 428 3.29 15.99 -29.40
N THR A 429 3.46 17.31 -29.59
CA THR A 429 4.31 17.90 -30.61
C THR A 429 5.30 18.89 -29.99
N THR A 430 6.35 19.27 -30.72
CA THR A 430 7.33 20.28 -30.29
C THR A 430 6.69 21.64 -29.99
N LYS A 431 5.54 21.96 -30.59
CA LYS A 431 4.78 23.20 -30.35
C LYS A 431 4.00 23.16 -29.04
N GLY A 432 3.94 21.99 -28.40
CA GLY A 432 3.09 21.72 -27.25
C GLY A 432 1.62 21.52 -27.63
N ASN A 433 0.82 21.09 -26.66
CA ASN A 433 -0.62 20.88 -26.78
C ASN A 433 -1.36 21.31 -25.53
N THR A 434 -2.61 21.73 -25.71
CA THR A 434 -3.55 21.94 -24.59
C THR A 434 -4.69 20.94 -24.70
N SER A 435 -5.03 20.27 -23.61
CA SER A 435 -6.17 19.37 -23.56
C SER A 435 -7.07 19.74 -22.37
N THR A 436 -8.36 19.92 -22.65
CA THR A 436 -9.38 20.09 -21.62
C THR A 436 -10.20 18.82 -21.53
N ILE A 437 -10.31 18.26 -20.33
CA ILE A 437 -11.12 17.09 -20.03
C ILE A 437 -12.28 17.53 -19.15
N SER A 438 -13.50 17.33 -19.64
CA SER A 438 -14.73 17.53 -18.88
C SER A 438 -15.17 16.20 -18.30
N LEU A 439 -15.45 16.17 -17.02
CA LEU A 439 -15.89 14.98 -16.29
C LEU A 439 -17.41 14.84 -16.34
N GLU A 440 -17.90 13.62 -16.46
CA GLU A 440 -19.32 13.29 -16.48
C GLU A 440 -19.73 12.69 -15.13
N PRO A 441 -20.68 13.30 -14.40
CA PRO A 441 -21.10 12.80 -13.12
C PRO A 441 -21.95 11.52 -13.25
N LEU A 442 -21.72 10.59 -12.33
CA LEU A 442 -22.55 9.41 -12.10
C LEU A 442 -23.50 9.70 -10.93
N ARG A 443 -24.77 9.94 -11.22
CA ARG A 443 -25.75 10.35 -10.19
C ARG A 443 -26.79 9.27 -9.94
N LEU A 444 -26.94 8.88 -8.68
CA LEU A 444 -28.08 8.10 -8.23
C LEU A 444 -29.37 8.96 -8.34
N PRO A 445 -30.54 8.35 -8.56
CA PRO A 445 -31.81 9.06 -8.48
C PRO A 445 -31.99 9.87 -7.20
N ALA A 446 -32.56 11.07 -7.31
CA ALA A 446 -32.68 12.04 -6.20
C ALA A 446 -33.44 11.50 -4.97
N GLN A 447 -34.28 10.47 -5.14
CA GLN A 447 -35.03 9.82 -4.06
C GLN A 447 -34.15 9.22 -2.96
N TYR A 448 -32.89 8.89 -3.25
CA TYR A 448 -31.95 8.35 -2.26
C TYR A 448 -31.23 9.44 -1.44
N GLY A 449 -31.50 10.71 -1.73
CA GLY A 449 -30.88 11.82 -1.02
C GLY A 449 -29.43 12.12 -1.42
N HIS A 450 -28.70 12.72 -0.50
CA HIS A 450 -27.30 13.09 -0.69
C HIS A 450 -26.40 12.22 0.21
N PHE A 451 -25.29 11.79 -0.33
CA PHE A 451 -24.29 11.02 0.39
C PHE A 451 -22.99 11.80 0.48
N ALA A 452 -22.40 11.84 1.66
CA ALA A 452 -21.01 12.23 1.85
C ALA A 452 -20.11 11.01 1.70
N SER A 453 -19.01 11.14 0.99
CA SER A 453 -18.02 10.09 0.81
C SER A 453 -16.88 10.23 1.79
N ALA A 454 -16.50 9.13 2.47
CA ALA A 454 -15.38 9.13 3.41
C ALA A 454 -14.52 7.87 3.23
N ASP A 455 -13.21 8.03 3.38
CA ASP A 455 -12.27 6.92 3.59
C ASP A 455 -11.97 6.84 5.08
N LEU A 456 -12.37 5.75 5.72
CA LEU A 456 -12.23 5.59 7.17
C LEU A 456 -10.86 5.07 7.60
N HIS A 457 -9.99 4.71 6.64
CA HIS A 457 -8.72 4.05 6.94
C HIS A 457 -7.63 4.48 5.96
N VAL A 458 -6.87 5.48 6.35
CA VAL A 458 -5.71 5.98 5.60
C VAL A 458 -4.55 6.20 6.56
N HIS A 459 -3.38 5.69 6.20
CA HIS A 459 -2.13 6.03 6.87
C HIS A 459 -1.45 7.17 6.13
N MET A 460 -1.39 8.34 6.75
CA MET A 460 -0.65 9.45 6.17
C MET A 460 0.84 9.11 6.06
N ASN A 461 1.40 8.45 7.09
CA ASN A 461 2.74 7.93 7.13
C ASN A 461 2.76 6.54 7.80
N TYR A 462 3.20 5.52 7.09
CA TYR A 462 3.28 4.15 7.58
C TYR A 462 4.56 3.44 7.13
N GLY A 463 5.65 4.07 7.11
CA GLY A 463 6.88 3.55 6.52
C GLY A 463 7.20 4.29 5.23
N GLY A 464 8.18 3.79 4.51
CA GLY A 464 8.67 4.43 3.29
C GLY A 464 9.72 5.50 3.56
N HIS A 465 10.24 6.09 2.47
CA HIS A 465 11.38 6.99 2.52
C HIS A 465 11.04 8.41 2.92
N TYR A 466 9.82 8.85 2.62
CA TYR A 466 9.46 10.25 2.72
C TYR A 466 8.12 10.42 3.40
N HIS A 467 8.08 11.30 4.39
CA HIS A 467 6.86 11.65 5.08
C HIS A 467 5.95 12.53 4.22
N ASN A 468 4.68 12.24 4.30
CA ASN A 468 3.59 13.07 3.80
C ASN A 468 3.20 14.12 4.85
N THR A 469 2.39 15.09 4.44
CA THR A 469 1.87 16.15 5.31
C THR A 469 0.35 16.16 5.30
N PRO A 470 -0.30 16.67 6.38
CA PRO A 470 -1.75 16.82 6.40
C PRO A 470 -2.29 17.65 5.23
N GLN A 471 -1.55 18.68 4.80
CA GLN A 471 -1.92 19.50 3.67
C GLN A 471 -1.95 18.72 2.36
N ASN A 472 -0.93 17.87 2.12
CA ASN A 472 -0.90 17.04 0.93
C ASN A 472 -1.96 15.93 0.98
N LEU A 473 -2.22 15.33 2.13
CA LEU A 473 -3.29 14.33 2.28
C LEU A 473 -4.68 14.92 1.97
N ILE A 474 -4.94 16.15 2.39
CA ILE A 474 -6.18 16.87 2.03
C ILE A 474 -6.25 17.08 0.50
N GLU A 475 -5.15 17.43 -0.17
CA GLU A 475 -5.16 17.58 -1.64
C GLU A 475 -5.40 16.24 -2.35
N GLN A 476 -4.85 15.15 -1.84
CA GLN A 476 -5.16 13.80 -2.33
C GLN A 476 -6.66 13.52 -2.19
N ALA A 477 -7.24 13.74 -1.00
CA ALA A 477 -8.67 13.54 -0.75
C ALA A 477 -9.56 14.43 -1.66
N ARG A 478 -9.16 15.68 -1.92
CA ARG A 478 -9.86 16.59 -2.85
C ARG A 478 -9.84 16.06 -4.28
N ALA A 479 -8.70 15.54 -4.73
CA ALA A 479 -8.57 15.00 -6.08
C ALA A 479 -9.40 13.71 -6.26
N GLU A 480 -9.55 12.94 -5.20
CA GLU A 480 -10.37 11.72 -5.15
C GLU A 480 -11.85 12.00 -4.77
N HIS A 481 -12.26 13.25 -4.71
CA HIS A 481 -13.63 13.69 -4.42
C HIS A 481 -14.19 13.08 -3.13
N LEU A 482 -13.39 13.11 -2.06
CA LEU A 482 -13.85 12.76 -0.72
C LEU A 482 -14.35 13.99 0.02
N ASP A 483 -15.38 13.80 0.84
CA ASP A 483 -15.84 14.80 1.82
C ASP A 483 -15.07 14.68 3.15
N ALA A 484 -14.61 13.47 3.49
CA ALA A 484 -13.79 13.23 4.67
C ALA A 484 -12.73 12.16 4.42
N VAL A 485 -11.59 12.29 5.09
CA VAL A 485 -10.54 11.28 5.18
C VAL A 485 -10.10 11.14 6.64
N TYR A 486 -10.06 9.90 7.11
CA TYR A 486 -9.61 9.57 8.45
C TYR A 486 -8.17 9.07 8.37
N SER A 487 -7.24 9.87 8.91
CA SER A 487 -5.83 9.47 9.05
C SER A 487 -5.68 8.64 10.31
N LEU A 488 -5.55 7.33 10.16
CA LEU A 488 -5.35 6.40 11.25
C LEU A 488 -3.88 6.38 11.64
N ILE A 489 -3.57 6.96 12.78
CA ILE A 489 -2.22 6.97 13.32
C ILE A 489 -1.93 5.61 13.93
N VAL A 490 -0.76 5.06 13.57
CA VAL A 490 -0.22 3.83 14.13
C VAL A 490 1.27 4.01 14.40
N ASN A 491 1.76 3.50 15.53
CA ASN A 491 3.16 3.64 15.94
C ASN A 491 3.74 2.27 16.27
N LYS A 492 4.04 1.50 15.24
CA LYS A 492 4.51 0.14 15.37
C LYS A 492 6.00 -0.02 15.02
N GLU A 493 6.31 -0.18 13.75
CA GLU A 493 7.70 -0.37 13.32
C GLU A 493 8.47 0.94 13.25
N GLU A 494 7.82 1.98 12.78
CA GLU A 494 8.43 3.31 12.61
C GLU A 494 8.63 4.05 13.94
N ARG A 495 7.95 3.59 14.98
CA ARG A 495 8.02 4.07 16.37
C ARG A 495 7.57 5.50 16.61
N VAL A 496 7.39 6.31 15.59
CA VAL A 496 7.02 7.72 15.79
C VAL A 496 6.18 8.33 14.66
N PRO A 497 5.41 7.63 13.86
CA PRO A 497 4.63 8.33 12.85
C PRO A 497 3.61 9.21 13.55
N ASP A 498 3.24 10.23 13.01
CA ASP A 498 2.14 11.18 13.18
C ASP A 498 1.47 11.36 14.57
N VAL A 499 1.92 10.72 15.65
CA VAL A 499 1.34 10.86 17.00
C VAL A 499 1.33 12.32 17.46
N ALA A 500 2.38 13.08 17.12
CA ALA A 500 2.47 14.51 17.42
C ALA A 500 1.44 15.36 16.64
N GLN A 501 0.84 14.80 15.61
CA GLN A 501 -0.19 15.45 14.79
C GLN A 501 -1.62 15.11 15.23
N PHE A 502 -1.76 14.21 16.20
CA PHE A 502 -3.07 13.86 16.72
C PHE A 502 -3.79 15.08 17.26
N THR A 503 -5.01 15.26 16.84
CA THR A 503 -5.90 16.32 17.32
C THR A 503 -7.35 15.87 17.23
N THR A 504 -8.15 16.29 18.20
CA THR A 504 -9.60 16.05 18.22
C THR A 504 -10.38 17.01 17.31
N LYS A 505 -9.69 17.99 16.72
CA LYS A 505 -10.30 18.97 15.83
C LYS A 505 -9.91 18.65 14.38
N PRO A 506 -10.88 18.47 13.47
CA PRO A 506 -10.56 18.20 12.07
C PRO A 506 -9.86 19.40 11.43
N LEU A 507 -8.93 19.11 10.53
CA LEU A 507 -8.45 20.11 9.60
C LEU A 507 -9.45 20.19 8.43
N ARG A 508 -9.77 21.40 7.98
CA ARG A 508 -10.72 21.62 6.88
C ARG A 508 -10.04 22.42 5.76
N LYS A 509 -10.20 21.98 4.54
CA LYS A 509 -9.89 22.76 3.35
C LYS A 509 -11.03 22.63 2.34
N ASP A 510 -11.61 23.74 1.97
CA ASP A 510 -12.86 23.79 1.20
C ASP A 510 -13.94 22.91 1.87
N ASN A 511 -14.43 21.90 1.17
CA ASN A 511 -15.45 20.99 1.69
C ASN A 511 -14.86 19.70 2.31
N VAL A 512 -13.54 19.49 2.28
CA VAL A 512 -12.91 18.26 2.75
C VAL A 512 -12.49 18.39 4.22
N LEU A 513 -12.81 17.35 4.99
CA LEU A 513 -12.40 17.19 6.38
C LEU A 513 -11.28 16.15 6.46
N LEU A 514 -10.16 16.50 7.09
CA LEU A 514 -9.17 15.53 7.55
C LEU A 514 -9.36 15.30 9.05
N MET A 515 -9.76 14.09 9.39
CA MET A 515 -9.97 13.59 10.75
C MET A 515 -8.71 12.82 11.18
N GLN A 516 -8.18 13.13 12.37
CA GLN A 516 -7.14 12.32 12.98
C GLN A 516 -7.77 11.22 13.81
N ALA A 517 -7.37 9.99 13.60
CA ALA A 517 -7.91 8.81 14.23
C ALA A 517 -6.77 7.84 14.60
N GLN A 518 -7.09 6.68 15.09
CA GLN A 518 -6.09 5.71 15.52
C GLN A 518 -6.41 4.34 14.97
N GLU A 519 -5.40 3.62 14.47
CA GLU A 519 -5.47 2.18 14.33
C GLU A 519 -4.76 1.52 15.51
N PHE A 520 -5.50 0.73 16.28
CA PHE A 520 -4.93 -0.11 17.33
C PHE A 520 -4.49 -1.45 16.73
N HIS A 521 -3.20 -1.70 16.75
CA HIS A 521 -2.59 -2.89 16.18
C HIS A 521 -2.43 -4.02 17.19
N THR A 522 -2.72 -5.24 16.77
CA THR A 522 -2.42 -6.44 17.54
C THR A 522 -2.09 -7.60 16.60
N SER A 523 -1.11 -8.40 16.94
CA SER A 523 -0.78 -9.60 16.19
C SER A 523 -1.68 -10.81 16.52
N TYR A 524 -2.75 -10.61 17.29
CA TYR A 524 -3.59 -11.71 17.77
C TYR A 524 -5.11 -11.44 17.80
N TRP A 525 -5.54 -10.21 18.12
CA TRP A 525 -6.96 -9.93 18.37
C TRP A 525 -7.71 -9.39 17.15
N GLY A 526 -7.02 -8.82 16.19
CA GLY A 526 -7.56 -8.05 15.07
C GLY A 526 -7.33 -6.55 15.27
N HIS A 527 -7.15 -5.83 14.17
CA HIS A 527 -6.92 -4.39 14.20
C HIS A 527 -8.24 -3.64 14.40
N LEU A 528 -8.18 -2.54 15.13
CA LEU A 528 -9.33 -1.68 15.38
C LEU A 528 -9.08 -0.27 14.84
N GLY A 529 -10.00 0.22 14.00
CA GLY A 529 -10.11 1.64 13.70
C GLY A 529 -10.84 2.35 14.84
N LEU A 530 -10.18 3.30 15.51
CA LEU A 530 -10.72 4.10 16.61
C LEU A 530 -10.96 5.50 16.06
N LEU A 531 -12.21 5.79 15.68
CA LEU A 531 -12.59 7.06 15.07
C LEU A 531 -13.10 8.04 16.14
N ASP A 532 -12.95 9.33 15.87
CA ASP A 532 -13.55 10.41 16.67
C ASP A 532 -13.19 10.37 18.16
N LEU A 533 -11.96 9.97 18.50
CA LEU A 533 -11.48 10.04 19.87
C LEU A 533 -11.55 11.51 20.38
N GLY A 534 -12.27 11.74 21.47
CA GLY A 534 -12.64 13.08 21.93
C GLY A 534 -11.65 13.74 22.87
N ASP A 535 -10.62 13.04 23.34
CA ASP A 535 -9.69 13.55 24.35
C ASP A 535 -8.23 13.33 23.98
N HIS A 536 -7.77 12.06 23.85
CA HIS A 536 -6.36 11.75 23.60
C HIS A 536 -6.18 10.46 22.81
N PHE A 537 -5.01 10.34 22.19
CA PHE A 537 -4.52 9.13 21.55
C PHE A 537 -4.25 8.04 22.61
N LEU A 538 -4.74 6.82 22.38
CA LEU A 538 -4.57 5.70 23.32
C LEU A 538 -3.17 5.09 23.19
N THR A 539 -2.45 4.98 24.30
CA THR A 539 -1.13 4.34 24.35
C THR A 539 -1.10 3.24 25.43
N PRO A 540 -0.42 2.11 25.18
CA PRO A 540 0.20 1.74 23.90
C PRO A 540 -0.85 1.53 22.81
N ASP A 541 -0.47 1.76 21.56
CA ASP A 541 -1.33 1.59 20.39
C ASP A 541 -1.22 0.20 19.74
N PHE A 542 -0.52 -0.73 20.41
CA PHE A 542 -0.40 -2.11 19.98
C PHE A 542 -0.24 -3.08 21.17
N SER A 543 -0.60 -4.36 20.93
CA SER A 543 -0.43 -5.45 21.90
C SER A 543 -0.17 -6.80 21.22
N SER A 544 0.19 -7.81 22.00
CA SER A 544 0.42 -9.18 21.52
C SER A 544 1.63 -9.34 20.57
N TYR A 545 2.51 -8.37 20.49
CA TYR A 545 3.73 -8.47 19.67
C TYR A 545 4.80 -9.24 20.43
N ARG A 546 5.00 -10.50 20.05
CA ARG A 546 6.06 -11.35 20.60
C ARG A 546 7.42 -10.69 20.42
N GLU A 547 8.38 -11.03 21.29
CA GLU A 547 9.74 -10.48 21.31
C GLU A 547 9.80 -8.95 21.55
N SER A 548 8.72 -8.37 22.11
CA SER A 548 8.66 -6.96 22.48
C SER A 548 8.18 -6.76 23.91
N ALA A 549 8.29 -5.53 24.42
CA ALA A 549 7.75 -5.15 25.73
C ALA A 549 6.22 -5.28 25.81
N PHE A 550 5.54 -5.40 24.67
CA PHE A 550 4.08 -5.56 24.53
C PHE A 550 3.69 -6.94 24.00
N SER A 551 4.41 -7.98 24.41
CA SER A 551 4.14 -9.37 24.02
C SER A 551 2.86 -9.93 24.65
N SER A 552 2.45 -9.40 25.80
CA SER A 552 1.21 -9.82 26.47
C SER A 552 0.00 -9.68 25.56
N PRO A 553 -0.90 -10.69 25.51
CA PRO A 553 -2.21 -10.56 24.85
C PRO A 553 -3.16 -9.59 25.56
N TYR A 554 -2.75 -8.96 26.64
CA TYR A 554 -3.50 -7.95 27.33
C TYR A 554 -2.81 -6.57 27.14
N PRO A 555 -3.57 -5.51 26.80
CA PRO A 555 -5.04 -5.46 26.72
C PRO A 555 -5.60 -6.21 25.49
N HIS A 556 -6.72 -6.91 25.69
CA HIS A 556 -7.54 -7.41 24.56
C HIS A 556 -8.40 -6.27 23.99
N ASN A 557 -8.92 -6.45 22.78
CA ASN A 557 -9.68 -5.42 22.07
C ASN A 557 -10.83 -4.81 22.87
N GLY A 558 -11.55 -5.59 23.67
CA GLY A 558 -12.65 -5.06 24.48
C GLY A 558 -12.22 -4.04 25.54
N VAL A 559 -10.98 -4.09 26.05
CA VAL A 559 -10.43 -3.04 26.94
C VAL A 559 -10.20 -1.76 26.15
N ILE A 560 -9.62 -1.87 24.97
CA ILE A 560 -9.35 -0.74 24.09
C ILE A 560 -10.64 -0.08 23.62
N ALA A 561 -11.62 -0.90 23.23
CA ALA A 561 -12.95 -0.43 22.85
C ALA A 561 -13.63 0.37 23.98
N ALA A 562 -13.57 -0.13 25.22
CA ALA A 562 -14.13 0.57 26.36
C ALA A 562 -13.44 1.93 26.61
N LEU A 563 -12.13 2.04 26.39
CA LEU A 563 -11.38 3.30 26.50
C LEU A 563 -11.76 4.28 25.37
N ALA A 564 -11.95 3.78 24.14
CA ALA A 564 -12.39 4.60 23.02
C ALA A 564 -13.83 5.09 23.23
N HIS A 565 -14.74 4.23 23.67
CA HIS A 565 -16.12 4.59 23.99
C HIS A 565 -16.20 5.62 25.15
N ALA A 566 -15.28 5.54 26.14
CA ALA A 566 -15.20 6.53 27.21
C ALA A 566 -14.87 7.93 26.69
N GLN A 567 -14.25 8.04 25.52
CA GLN A 567 -13.99 9.27 24.79
C GLN A 567 -15.05 9.60 23.72
N HIS A 568 -16.17 8.88 23.69
CA HIS A 568 -17.23 8.97 22.68
C HIS A 568 -16.80 8.57 21.26
N GLY A 569 -15.67 7.88 21.11
CA GLY A 569 -15.19 7.37 19.83
C GLY A 569 -16.00 6.19 19.31
N LEU A 570 -15.88 5.92 18.01
CA LEU A 570 -16.40 4.71 17.36
C LEU A 570 -15.27 3.69 17.21
N VAL A 571 -15.63 2.43 17.36
CA VAL A 571 -14.73 1.29 17.24
C VAL A 571 -15.15 0.41 16.06
N GLY A 572 -14.27 0.21 15.10
CA GLY A 572 -14.52 -0.64 13.94
C GLY A 572 -13.42 -1.68 13.75
N TYR A 573 -13.78 -2.80 13.14
CA TYR A 573 -12.84 -3.82 12.74
C TYR A 573 -12.26 -3.50 11.38
N ALA A 574 -10.94 -3.30 11.31
CA ALA A 574 -10.19 -3.00 10.10
C ALA A 574 -9.88 -4.30 9.30
N HIS A 575 -9.93 -4.21 7.97
CA HIS A 575 -9.52 -5.26 7.00
C HIS A 575 -9.59 -6.71 7.53
N PRO A 576 -10.79 -7.21 7.87
CA PRO A 576 -10.93 -8.34 8.78
C PRO A 576 -10.47 -9.70 8.23
N PHE A 577 -10.62 -9.99 6.92
CA PHE A 577 -10.33 -11.34 6.39
C PHE A 577 -9.82 -11.31 4.95
N ASP A 578 -8.68 -11.99 4.71
CA ASP A 578 -8.07 -12.14 3.38
C ASP A 578 -8.60 -13.35 2.59
N GLY A 579 -9.47 -14.15 3.18
CA GLY A 579 -10.04 -15.35 2.57
C GLY A 579 -11.07 -16.03 3.45
N PRO A 580 -11.65 -17.15 2.98
CA PRO A 580 -12.69 -17.89 3.71
C PRO A 580 -12.22 -18.35 5.09
N VAL A 581 -12.99 -18.07 6.12
CA VAL A 581 -12.68 -18.39 7.51
C VAL A 581 -13.30 -19.73 7.92
N ASN A 582 -12.48 -20.61 8.47
CA ASN A 582 -12.92 -21.86 9.08
C ASN A 582 -12.60 -21.86 10.59
N PRO A 583 -13.63 -21.84 11.48
CA PRO A 583 -13.42 -21.78 12.91
C PRO A 583 -12.72 -23.02 13.48
N ASP A 584 -12.70 -24.14 12.75
CA ASP A 584 -12.01 -25.38 13.16
C ASP A 584 -10.51 -25.38 12.80
N LYS A 585 -10.04 -24.34 12.08
CA LYS A 585 -8.65 -24.12 11.69
C LYS A 585 -8.04 -22.92 12.43
N ASP A 586 -6.83 -22.57 12.11
CA ASP A 586 -6.19 -21.43 12.71
C ASP A 586 -6.94 -20.13 12.34
N LEU A 587 -7.28 -19.40 13.38
CA LEU A 587 -7.82 -18.06 13.29
C LEU A 587 -6.63 -17.11 13.35
N GLU A 588 -6.40 -16.32 12.31
CA GLU A 588 -5.21 -15.51 12.26
C GLU A 588 -5.44 -14.16 12.93
N LEU A 589 -5.80 -13.10 12.19
CA LEU A 589 -5.80 -11.76 12.74
C LEU A 589 -7.01 -11.41 13.61
N THR A 590 -8.21 -11.72 13.21
CA THR A 590 -9.47 -11.18 13.79
C THR A 590 -10.09 -12.07 14.87
N ASN A 591 -9.28 -12.63 15.75
CA ASN A 591 -9.73 -13.58 16.77
C ASN A 591 -10.81 -13.02 17.72
N ALA A 592 -10.74 -11.74 18.08
CA ALA A 592 -11.66 -11.15 19.05
C ALA A 592 -12.99 -10.65 18.45
N LEU A 593 -13.12 -10.56 17.13
CA LEU A 593 -14.31 -10.00 16.46
C LEU A 593 -15.64 -10.54 17.03
N PRO A 594 -15.87 -11.86 17.14
CA PRO A 594 -17.12 -12.33 17.68
C PRO A 594 -17.33 -11.95 19.14
N ALA A 595 -16.26 -11.88 19.94
CA ALA A 595 -16.36 -11.47 21.34
C ALA A 595 -16.76 -9.99 21.47
N ASP A 596 -16.11 -9.14 20.70
CA ASP A 596 -16.36 -7.70 20.75
C ASP A 596 -17.75 -7.36 20.23
N VAL A 597 -18.22 -8.00 19.16
CA VAL A 597 -19.60 -7.82 18.67
C VAL A 597 -20.62 -8.34 19.68
N ALA A 598 -20.40 -9.53 20.27
CA ALA A 598 -21.32 -10.10 21.24
C ALA A 598 -21.48 -9.25 22.50
N LEU A 599 -20.44 -8.51 22.90
CA LEU A 599 -20.40 -7.67 24.10
C LEU A 599 -20.60 -6.19 23.81
N GLY A 600 -20.95 -5.81 22.56
CA GLY A 600 -21.29 -4.45 22.17
C GLY A 600 -20.09 -3.49 22.04
N ASN A 601 -18.91 -4.02 21.77
CA ASN A 601 -17.66 -3.26 21.67
C ASN A 601 -17.27 -2.88 20.21
N ALA A 602 -18.04 -3.30 19.20
CA ALA A 602 -17.84 -2.94 17.80
C ALA A 602 -19.02 -2.11 17.29
N ASP A 603 -18.77 -0.91 16.78
CA ASP A 603 -19.76 0.03 16.25
C ASP A 603 -19.92 -0.09 14.73
N TYR A 604 -18.86 -0.45 13.99
CA TYR A 604 -18.87 -0.66 12.55
C TYR A 604 -17.89 -1.75 12.12
N TYR A 605 -18.01 -2.16 10.86
CA TYR A 605 -17.21 -3.24 10.30
C TYR A 605 -16.71 -2.85 8.90
N GLU A 606 -15.41 -2.83 8.67
CA GLU A 606 -14.86 -2.59 7.34
C GLU A 606 -15.17 -3.77 6.42
N LEU A 607 -16.27 -3.64 5.71
CA LEU A 607 -16.72 -4.64 4.74
C LEU A 607 -15.93 -4.54 3.43
N VAL A 608 -15.54 -3.32 3.06
CA VAL A 608 -14.71 -3.02 1.90
C VAL A 608 -13.44 -2.34 2.39
N GLY A 609 -12.34 -3.04 2.31
CA GLY A 609 -11.05 -2.60 2.85
C GLY A 609 -9.90 -3.42 2.30
N PHE A 610 -8.76 -3.43 2.98
CA PHE A 610 -7.61 -4.28 2.67
C PHE A 610 -7.87 -5.74 3.04
N SER A 611 -8.88 -6.34 2.44
CA SER A 611 -9.35 -7.69 2.74
C SER A 611 -10.12 -8.26 1.55
N ASP A 612 -10.38 -9.57 1.55
CA ASP A 612 -11.33 -10.16 0.62
C ASP A 612 -12.77 -9.78 1.00
N HIS A 613 -13.41 -8.96 0.16
CA HIS A 613 -14.72 -8.38 0.46
C HIS A 613 -15.82 -9.43 0.62
N ARG A 614 -15.77 -10.55 -0.11
CA ARG A 614 -16.76 -11.62 -0.03
C ARG A 614 -16.58 -12.45 1.23
N SER A 615 -15.37 -12.81 1.58
CA SER A 615 -15.06 -13.51 2.83
C SER A 615 -15.43 -12.67 4.04
N SER A 616 -15.15 -11.37 3.99
CA SER A 616 -15.57 -10.42 5.01
C SER A 616 -17.09 -10.33 5.10
N ALA A 617 -17.80 -10.32 3.96
CA ALA A 617 -19.27 -10.31 3.92
C ALA A 617 -19.87 -11.60 4.51
N ASP A 618 -19.28 -12.76 4.27
CA ASP A 618 -19.78 -14.03 4.81
C ASP A 618 -19.78 -14.05 6.33
N ILE A 619 -18.73 -13.56 6.98
CA ILE A 619 -18.67 -13.45 8.45
C ILE A 619 -19.66 -12.40 8.97
N TRP A 620 -19.73 -11.24 8.30
CA TRP A 620 -20.65 -10.18 8.63
C TRP A 620 -22.11 -10.66 8.56
N TYR A 621 -22.51 -11.39 7.50
CA TYR A 621 -23.84 -11.98 7.35
C TYR A 621 -24.19 -12.94 8.48
N ARG A 622 -23.24 -13.76 8.93
CA ARG A 622 -23.43 -14.66 10.08
C ARG A 622 -23.73 -13.89 11.37
N LEU A 623 -23.04 -12.79 11.62
CA LEU A 623 -23.30 -11.93 12.78
C LEU A 623 -24.70 -11.28 12.68
N LEU A 624 -25.07 -10.76 11.50
CA LEU A 624 -26.38 -10.18 11.26
C LEU A 624 -27.52 -11.22 11.41
N ASN A 625 -27.32 -12.48 10.99
CA ASN A 625 -28.26 -13.57 11.15
C ASN A 625 -28.60 -13.89 12.62
N LEU A 626 -27.71 -13.50 13.53
CA LEU A 626 -27.89 -13.61 14.97
C LEU A 626 -28.50 -12.37 15.62
N GLY A 627 -28.91 -11.39 14.79
CA GLY A 627 -29.56 -10.15 15.23
C GLY A 627 -28.61 -9.10 15.79
N PHE A 628 -27.31 -9.23 15.59
CA PHE A 628 -26.39 -8.14 15.88
C PHE A 628 -26.56 -7.02 14.85
N ARG A 629 -26.53 -5.79 15.31
CA ARG A 629 -26.60 -4.61 14.44
C ARG A 629 -25.20 -4.06 14.27
N LEU A 630 -24.64 -4.27 13.08
CA LEU A 630 -23.26 -3.91 12.76
C LEU A 630 -23.24 -3.21 11.40
N PRO A 631 -23.12 -1.87 11.37
CA PRO A 631 -23.02 -1.08 10.15
C PRO A 631 -21.81 -1.45 9.29
N ALA A 632 -21.99 -1.34 7.96
CA ALA A 632 -20.88 -1.45 7.03
C ALA A 632 -20.10 -0.13 6.97
N GLY A 633 -18.80 -0.21 7.20
CA GLY A 633 -17.80 0.80 6.96
C GLY A 633 -16.85 0.37 5.85
N ALA A 634 -16.02 1.31 5.39
CA ALA A 634 -14.99 1.05 4.38
C ALA A 634 -13.78 1.98 4.57
N GLY A 635 -12.62 1.43 4.34
CA GLY A 635 -11.37 2.18 4.32
C GLY A 635 -10.34 1.52 3.43
N THR A 636 -9.50 2.34 2.79
CA THR A 636 -8.54 1.84 1.81
C THR A 636 -7.36 1.13 2.46
N ASP A 637 -6.98 1.52 3.67
CA ASP A 637 -5.68 1.21 4.27
C ASP A 637 -4.53 1.74 3.40
N ALA A 638 -4.78 2.91 2.79
CA ALA A 638 -3.83 3.54 1.89
C ALA A 638 -2.63 4.08 2.64
N MET A 639 -1.44 3.83 2.10
CA MET A 639 -0.19 4.42 2.58
C MET A 639 0.12 5.65 1.75
N ALA A 640 -0.38 6.80 2.20
CA ALA A 640 -0.47 8.03 1.40
C ALA A 640 0.89 8.72 1.15
N ASN A 641 1.96 8.24 1.77
CA ASN A 641 3.30 8.83 1.69
C ASN A 641 4.25 8.17 0.69
N TYR A 642 3.87 7.06 0.08
CA TYR A 642 4.73 6.40 -0.91
C TYR A 642 3.90 5.57 -1.91
N ALA A 643 4.57 4.94 -2.86
CA ALA A 643 3.97 3.98 -3.77
C ALA A 643 3.32 2.88 -2.97
N SER A 644 2.05 2.99 -2.80
CA SER A 644 1.29 2.16 -1.92
C SER A 644 1.04 0.80 -2.55
N LEU A 645 1.00 -0.20 -1.72
CA LEU A 645 0.31 -1.44 -2.01
C LEU A 645 -1.17 -1.22 -2.17
N ARG A 646 -1.65 -0.16 -1.58
CA ARG A 646 -3.02 0.24 -1.56
C ARG A 646 -3.10 1.73 -1.83
N GLY A 647 -3.85 2.07 -2.77
CA GLY A 647 -4.15 3.43 -3.16
C GLY A 647 -4.90 3.42 -4.47
N PRO A 648 -5.48 4.51 -4.84
CA PRO A 648 -5.42 5.83 -4.22
C PRO A 648 -6.16 5.93 -2.89
N VAL A 649 -5.88 6.98 -2.10
CA VAL A 649 -6.74 7.39 -0.99
C VAL A 649 -8.19 7.46 -1.46
N GLY A 650 -9.11 6.85 -0.71
CA GLY A 650 -10.52 6.78 -1.11
C GLY A 650 -10.84 5.73 -2.18
N MET A 651 -9.92 4.82 -2.50
CA MET A 651 -10.24 3.67 -3.36
C MET A 651 -11.38 2.84 -2.76
N ASN A 652 -11.28 2.55 -1.48
CA ASN A 652 -12.36 1.96 -0.68
C ASN A 652 -12.97 3.04 0.19
N ARG A 653 -14.26 3.26 0.08
CA ARG A 653 -14.94 4.35 0.78
C ARG A 653 -16.35 3.98 1.23
N VAL A 654 -16.77 4.62 2.29
CA VAL A 654 -18.15 4.62 2.76
C VAL A 654 -18.86 5.86 2.25
N PHE A 655 -20.09 5.69 1.82
CA PHE A 655 -21.02 6.75 1.47
C PHE A 655 -22.07 6.84 2.58
N ILE A 656 -22.13 7.99 3.24
CA ILE A 656 -22.98 8.22 4.41
C ILE A 656 -24.10 9.18 4.02
N SER A 657 -25.36 8.75 4.20
CA SER A 657 -26.51 9.60 3.91
C SER A 657 -26.56 10.79 4.88
N ILE A 658 -26.54 12.02 4.34
CA ILE A 658 -26.43 13.27 5.11
C ILE A 658 -27.43 14.30 4.59
N ILE A 659 -28.04 15.03 5.52
CA ILE A 659 -28.88 16.18 5.23
C ILE A 659 -28.12 17.47 5.50
N GLY A 660 -27.95 18.30 4.48
CA GLY A 660 -27.26 19.58 4.57
C GLY A 660 -25.74 19.48 4.58
N GLU A 661 -25.06 20.37 5.29
CA GLU A 661 -23.60 20.44 5.31
C GLU A 661 -22.98 19.20 5.99
N VAL A 662 -21.83 18.75 5.48
CA VAL A 662 -21.03 17.66 6.06
C VAL A 662 -20.29 18.17 7.29
N THR A 663 -20.56 17.54 8.43
CA THR A 663 -19.88 17.81 9.70
C THR A 663 -19.42 16.51 10.36
N PRO A 664 -18.41 16.54 11.25
CA PRO A 664 -17.96 15.37 11.98
C PRO A 664 -19.08 14.63 12.70
N GLU A 665 -19.97 15.36 13.37
CA GLU A 665 -21.08 14.78 14.14
C GLU A 665 -22.09 14.02 13.25
N LYS A 666 -22.32 14.51 12.03
CA LYS A 666 -23.21 13.85 11.07
C LYS A 666 -22.57 12.61 10.46
N LEU A 667 -21.26 12.66 10.18
CA LEU A 667 -20.50 11.50 9.74
C LEU A 667 -20.54 10.41 10.81
N HIS A 668 -20.19 10.75 12.06
CA HIS A 668 -20.26 9.89 13.22
C HIS A 668 -21.66 9.22 13.37
N THR A 669 -22.69 10.04 13.43
CA THR A 669 -24.06 9.55 13.64
C THR A 669 -24.53 8.69 12.47
N GLY A 670 -24.28 9.11 11.23
CA GLY A 670 -24.66 8.38 10.02
C GLY A 670 -23.98 7.03 9.92
N LEU A 671 -22.69 6.94 10.26
CA LEU A 671 -21.95 5.67 10.31
C LEU A 671 -22.51 4.76 11.42
N LYS A 672 -22.66 5.28 12.63
CA LYS A 672 -23.18 4.53 13.79
C LYS A 672 -24.59 3.98 13.57
N GLU A 673 -25.44 4.74 12.90
CA GLU A 673 -26.81 4.31 12.59
C GLU A 673 -26.92 3.44 11.34
N GLY A 674 -25.81 3.22 10.62
CA GLY A 674 -25.78 2.38 9.41
C GLY A 674 -26.52 3.02 8.22
N ARG A 675 -26.64 4.34 8.17
CA ARG A 675 -27.15 5.06 6.99
C ARG A 675 -26.08 5.14 5.90
N THR A 676 -25.57 3.97 5.52
CA THR A 676 -24.38 3.86 4.68
C THR A 676 -24.52 2.83 3.55
N PHE A 677 -23.73 3.03 2.52
CA PHE A 677 -23.26 1.96 1.66
C PHE A 677 -21.73 2.09 1.49
N VAL A 678 -21.08 0.98 1.17
CA VAL A 678 -19.63 0.88 1.00
C VAL A 678 -19.29 0.46 -0.42
N SER A 679 -18.17 0.96 -0.96
CA SER A 679 -17.83 0.72 -2.36
C SER A 679 -16.35 0.96 -2.66
N ASN A 680 -15.86 0.26 -3.70
CA ASN A 680 -14.63 0.57 -4.43
C ASN A 680 -14.88 0.91 -5.92
N GLY A 681 -16.15 1.03 -6.33
CA GLY A 681 -16.52 1.35 -7.71
C GLY A 681 -18.01 1.63 -7.92
N PRO A 682 -18.91 0.67 -7.61
CA PRO A 682 -20.34 0.83 -7.80
C PRO A 682 -21.00 1.75 -6.75
N LEU A 683 -21.86 2.65 -7.17
CA LEU A 683 -22.74 3.45 -6.31
C LEU A 683 -24.11 2.74 -6.21
N LEU A 684 -24.64 2.66 -5.00
CA LEU A 684 -25.89 1.95 -4.70
C LEU A 684 -26.96 2.86 -4.12
N GLY A 685 -28.18 2.71 -4.60
CA GLY A 685 -29.39 3.26 -4.00
C GLY A 685 -30.39 2.15 -3.68
N LEU A 686 -30.89 2.10 -2.45
CA LEU A 686 -31.90 1.14 -2.01
C LEU A 686 -33.01 1.86 -1.25
N ASP A 687 -34.24 1.66 -1.71
CA ASP A 687 -35.46 1.94 -0.97
C ASP A 687 -36.25 0.63 -0.87
N PHE A 688 -36.62 0.26 0.33
CA PHE A 688 -37.38 -0.95 0.60
C PHE A 688 -38.64 -0.59 1.38
N ASP A 689 -39.79 -0.51 0.70
CA ASP A 689 -41.09 -0.09 1.28
C ASP A 689 -41.01 1.29 2.00
N GLY A 690 -40.25 2.25 1.38
CA GLY A 690 -40.01 3.59 1.93
C GLY A 690 -38.94 3.64 3.06
N LYS A 691 -38.18 2.57 3.23
CA LYS A 691 -37.11 2.46 4.20
C LYS A 691 -35.74 2.38 3.52
N HIS A 692 -34.72 2.92 4.18
CA HIS A 692 -33.36 3.03 3.68
C HIS A 692 -32.39 2.25 4.58
N PRO A 693 -31.13 2.03 4.14
CA PRO A 693 -30.09 1.41 4.98
C PRO A 693 -30.03 2.05 6.39
N GLY A 694 -29.92 1.20 7.42
CA GLY A 694 -29.99 1.59 8.84
C GLY A 694 -31.37 1.56 9.46
N ASP A 695 -32.45 1.64 8.66
CA ASP A 695 -33.83 1.62 9.12
C ASP A 695 -34.30 0.22 9.56
N GLU A 696 -35.45 0.20 10.24
CA GLU A 696 -36.14 -1.02 10.64
C GLU A 696 -37.57 -1.07 10.08
N ILE A 697 -37.99 -2.27 9.65
CA ILE A 697 -39.32 -2.59 9.21
C ILE A 697 -39.94 -3.57 10.21
N ALA A 698 -41.09 -3.21 10.82
CA ALA A 698 -41.83 -4.09 11.71
C ALA A 698 -43.07 -4.65 11.01
N LEU A 699 -43.16 -5.96 10.88
CA LEU A 699 -44.24 -6.69 10.21
C LEU A 699 -44.98 -7.55 11.21
N ALA A 700 -46.32 -7.55 11.14
CA ALA A 700 -47.16 -8.44 11.96
C ALA A 700 -47.12 -9.90 11.50
N LYS A 701 -46.82 -10.15 10.22
CA LYS A 701 -46.71 -11.49 9.60
C LYS A 701 -45.85 -11.44 8.35
N ALA A 702 -45.45 -12.59 7.83
CA ALA A 702 -44.82 -12.72 6.52
C ALA A 702 -45.58 -11.91 5.46
N THR A 703 -44.88 -11.11 4.68
CA THR A 703 -45.48 -10.12 3.75
C THR A 703 -44.54 -9.94 2.54
N THR A 704 -45.16 -9.70 1.38
CA THR A 704 -44.42 -9.29 0.18
C THR A 704 -44.28 -7.78 0.16
N LEU A 705 -43.04 -7.26 0.11
CA LEU A 705 -42.76 -5.83 0.10
C LEU A 705 -42.15 -5.38 -1.22
N PRO A 706 -42.44 -4.15 -1.67
CA PRO A 706 -41.81 -3.55 -2.84
C PRO A 706 -40.41 -3.06 -2.51
N TYR A 707 -39.55 -2.97 -3.53
CA TYR A 707 -38.25 -2.30 -3.45
C TYR A 707 -37.93 -1.55 -4.72
N HIS A 708 -37.12 -0.53 -4.57
CA HIS A 708 -36.46 0.22 -5.65
C HIS A 708 -34.96 0.13 -5.43
N ALA A 709 -34.22 -0.28 -6.45
CA ALA A 709 -32.76 -0.39 -6.38
C ALA A 709 -32.13 0.28 -7.60
N SER A 710 -31.07 1.02 -7.36
CA SER A 710 -30.32 1.73 -8.42
C SER A 710 -28.83 1.45 -8.31
N LEU A 711 -28.19 1.37 -9.47
CA LEU A 711 -26.75 1.19 -9.67
C LEU A 711 -26.23 2.28 -10.60
N ARG A 712 -25.09 2.87 -10.22
CA ARG A 712 -24.20 3.63 -11.12
C ARG A 712 -22.80 3.13 -10.90
N SER A 713 -21.97 2.99 -11.93
CA SER A 713 -20.61 2.44 -11.74
C SER A 713 -19.63 2.98 -12.77
N ILE A 714 -18.41 3.20 -12.34
CA ILE A 714 -17.28 3.55 -13.20
C ILE A 714 -16.85 2.39 -14.12
N VAL A 715 -17.25 1.15 -13.80
CA VAL A 715 -16.96 -0.07 -14.56
C VAL A 715 -18.22 -0.92 -14.73
N ALA A 716 -18.19 -1.85 -15.67
CA ALA A 716 -19.27 -2.80 -15.87
C ALA A 716 -19.45 -3.73 -14.66
N ILE A 717 -20.69 -4.02 -14.29
CA ILE A 717 -21.04 -4.88 -13.14
C ILE A 717 -21.75 -6.14 -13.61
N ASP A 718 -21.32 -7.30 -13.09
CA ASP A 718 -21.91 -8.61 -13.43
C ASP A 718 -23.07 -9.01 -12.53
N HIS A 719 -22.96 -8.70 -11.24
CA HIS A 719 -23.93 -9.12 -10.21
C HIS A 719 -24.52 -7.90 -9.53
N PHE A 720 -25.83 -7.77 -9.59
CA PHE A 720 -26.60 -6.74 -8.90
C PHE A 720 -27.76 -7.42 -8.19
N GLU A 721 -27.69 -7.50 -6.84
CA GLU A 721 -28.44 -8.49 -6.06
C GLU A 721 -29.07 -7.89 -4.81
N VAL A 722 -30.30 -8.29 -4.53
CA VAL A 722 -30.94 -8.10 -3.23
C VAL A 722 -30.74 -9.36 -2.39
N ILE A 723 -30.19 -9.22 -1.22
CA ILE A 723 -29.86 -10.30 -0.30
C ILE A 723 -30.75 -10.20 0.94
N PHE A 724 -31.31 -11.31 1.36
CA PHE A 724 -32.03 -11.47 2.63
C PHE A 724 -31.43 -12.62 3.43
N ASN A 725 -31.01 -12.35 4.66
CA ASN A 725 -30.39 -13.34 5.57
C ASN A 725 -29.29 -14.17 4.88
N GLY A 726 -28.39 -13.51 4.14
CA GLY A 726 -27.27 -14.13 3.43
C GLY A 726 -27.62 -14.83 2.11
N ARG A 727 -28.91 -14.83 1.70
CA ARG A 727 -29.37 -15.47 0.46
C ARG A 727 -29.79 -14.45 -0.58
N VAL A 728 -29.38 -14.65 -1.82
CA VAL A 728 -29.84 -13.84 -2.95
C VAL A 728 -31.31 -14.16 -3.20
N ILE A 729 -32.16 -13.14 -3.03
CA ILE A 729 -33.64 -13.26 -3.23
C ILE A 729 -34.10 -12.56 -4.50
N ALA A 730 -33.31 -11.68 -5.06
CA ALA A 730 -33.50 -11.10 -6.38
C ALA A 730 -32.12 -10.81 -7.00
N SER A 731 -32.00 -11.11 -8.28
CA SER A 731 -30.77 -10.85 -9.05
C SER A 731 -31.17 -10.14 -10.34
N HIS A 732 -30.44 -9.08 -10.63
CA HIS A 732 -30.63 -8.27 -11.83
C HIS A 732 -29.31 -8.19 -12.59
N ARG A 733 -29.39 -8.29 -13.89
CA ARG A 733 -28.24 -8.05 -14.75
C ARG A 733 -28.41 -6.69 -15.43
N PRO A 734 -27.51 -5.72 -15.19
CA PRO A 734 -27.59 -4.44 -15.85
C PRO A 734 -27.50 -4.59 -17.37
N ASP A 735 -28.26 -3.78 -18.11
CA ASP A 735 -28.30 -3.81 -19.57
C ASP A 735 -27.17 -3.00 -20.21
N GLY A 736 -26.91 -3.25 -21.50
CA GLY A 736 -25.95 -2.51 -22.32
C GLY A 736 -24.53 -2.52 -21.76
N ALA A 737 -23.98 -1.36 -21.41
CA ALA A 737 -22.63 -1.22 -20.86
C ALA A 737 -22.49 -1.75 -19.43
N ARG A 738 -23.58 -2.17 -18.80
CA ARG A 738 -23.65 -2.69 -17.41
C ARG A 738 -23.12 -1.74 -16.32
N THR A 739 -23.11 -0.43 -16.61
CA THR A 739 -22.67 0.61 -15.69
C THR A 739 -23.82 1.30 -14.96
N GLN A 740 -25.06 0.99 -15.32
CA GLN A 740 -26.25 1.56 -14.67
C GLN A 740 -27.42 0.61 -14.69
N ALA A 741 -28.24 0.67 -13.65
CA ALA A 741 -29.55 0.02 -13.60
C ALA A 741 -30.47 0.79 -12.65
N ASP A 742 -31.75 0.82 -12.96
CA ASP A 742 -32.83 1.29 -12.09
C ASP A 742 -33.94 0.23 -12.14
N VAL A 743 -34.15 -0.49 -11.04
CA VAL A 743 -35.01 -1.64 -10.99
C VAL A 743 -36.07 -1.51 -9.89
N ASN A 744 -37.24 -2.01 -10.17
CA ASN A 744 -38.35 -2.10 -9.23
C ASN A 744 -38.76 -3.57 -9.10
N GLY A 745 -38.95 -4.01 -7.89
CA GLY A 745 -39.30 -5.40 -7.64
C GLY A 745 -40.20 -5.58 -6.41
N LYS A 746 -40.54 -6.83 -6.15
CA LYS A 746 -41.20 -7.25 -4.92
C LYS A 746 -40.58 -8.55 -4.44
N VAL A 747 -40.35 -8.66 -3.14
CA VAL A 747 -39.83 -9.85 -2.52
C VAL A 747 -40.64 -10.25 -1.30
N GLU A 748 -40.75 -11.56 -1.08
CA GLU A 748 -41.38 -12.10 0.11
C GLU A 748 -40.42 -12.05 1.29
N ILE A 749 -40.93 -11.55 2.41
CA ILE A 749 -40.20 -11.52 3.69
C ILE A 749 -40.87 -12.54 4.61
N PRO A 750 -40.29 -13.75 4.72
CA PRO A 750 -40.93 -14.85 5.45
C PRO A 750 -40.67 -14.84 6.95
N ALA A 751 -39.62 -14.18 7.43
CA ALA A 751 -39.16 -14.18 8.81
C ALA A 751 -38.41 -12.88 9.15
N SER A 752 -38.05 -12.69 10.41
CA SER A 752 -37.16 -11.63 10.87
C SER A 752 -35.75 -11.82 10.32
N GLY A 753 -35.06 -10.70 10.11
CA GLY A 753 -33.72 -10.72 9.55
C GLY A 753 -33.26 -9.35 9.07
N TRP A 754 -32.56 -9.34 7.93
CA TRP A 754 -31.96 -8.16 7.37
C TRP A 754 -31.90 -8.26 5.82
N LEU A 755 -31.83 -7.10 5.20
CA LEU A 755 -31.75 -6.93 3.75
C LEU A 755 -30.57 -6.04 3.40
N VAL A 756 -29.82 -6.38 2.35
CA VAL A 756 -28.83 -5.50 1.71
C VAL A 756 -28.96 -5.57 0.20
N LEU A 757 -28.53 -4.50 -0.45
CA LEU A 757 -28.28 -4.45 -1.88
C LEU A 757 -26.76 -4.62 -2.08
N ARG A 758 -26.36 -5.51 -2.99
CA ARG A 758 -24.98 -5.80 -3.33
C ARG A 758 -24.74 -5.71 -4.83
N ALA A 759 -23.56 -5.17 -5.21
CA ALA A 759 -23.08 -5.21 -6.60
C ALA A 759 -21.62 -5.62 -6.62
N TRP A 760 -21.23 -6.51 -7.55
CA TRP A 760 -19.86 -7.03 -7.60
C TRP A 760 -19.54 -7.72 -8.92
N ASN A 761 -18.23 -7.99 -9.15
CA ASN A 761 -17.71 -8.77 -10.27
C ASN A 761 -16.88 -9.96 -9.79
N ASP A 762 -16.79 -11.00 -10.65
CA ASP A 762 -15.95 -12.16 -10.40
C ASP A 762 -14.47 -11.90 -10.64
N HIS A 763 -14.12 -10.79 -11.31
CA HIS A 763 -12.76 -10.47 -11.77
C HIS A 763 -12.39 -9.04 -11.43
N ALA A 764 -11.09 -8.79 -11.27
CA ALA A 764 -10.53 -7.46 -11.16
C ALA A 764 -10.82 -6.61 -12.41
N ASP A 765 -10.94 -5.30 -12.20
CA ASP A 765 -10.94 -4.32 -13.28
C ASP A 765 -9.83 -3.28 -12.97
N PRO A 766 -8.86 -3.07 -13.88
CA PRO A 766 -7.73 -2.17 -13.63
C PRO A 766 -8.14 -0.72 -13.31
N LYS A 767 -9.35 -0.31 -13.66
CA LYS A 767 -9.88 1.03 -13.37
C LYS A 767 -10.28 1.20 -11.90
N VAL A 768 -10.60 0.10 -11.23
CA VAL A 768 -10.97 0.08 -9.81
C VAL A 768 -9.73 0.07 -8.91
N GLN A 769 -8.64 -0.53 -9.39
CA GLN A 769 -7.36 -0.63 -8.66
C GLN A 769 -7.47 -1.42 -7.34
N ASP A 770 -8.42 -2.34 -7.24
CA ASP A 770 -8.63 -3.24 -6.12
C ASP A 770 -8.82 -4.69 -6.63
N ILE A 771 -8.99 -5.62 -5.72
CA ILE A 771 -9.10 -7.06 -6.05
C ILE A 771 -10.24 -7.37 -7.01
N TYR A 772 -11.39 -6.70 -6.87
CA TYR A 772 -12.53 -6.70 -7.81
C TYR A 772 -13.52 -5.60 -7.41
N PRO A 773 -14.36 -5.10 -8.37
CA PRO A 773 -15.43 -4.17 -8.06
C PRO A 773 -16.42 -4.77 -7.06
N TYR A 774 -16.71 -4.04 -5.99
CA TYR A 774 -17.63 -4.48 -4.95
C TYR A 774 -18.33 -3.30 -4.28
N ALA A 775 -19.61 -3.46 -3.98
CA ALA A 775 -20.35 -2.53 -3.14
C ALA A 775 -21.47 -3.26 -2.38
N SER A 776 -21.76 -2.79 -1.19
CA SER A 776 -22.90 -3.27 -0.38
C SER A 776 -23.49 -2.13 0.45
N THR A 777 -24.82 -2.12 0.58
CA THR A 777 -25.46 -1.25 1.57
C THR A 777 -25.29 -1.81 2.98
N SER A 778 -25.36 -0.97 3.99
CA SER A 778 -25.71 -1.40 5.34
C SER A 778 -27.10 -2.05 5.36
N PRO A 779 -27.42 -2.86 6.38
CA PRO A 779 -28.68 -3.57 6.43
C PRO A 779 -29.89 -2.65 6.64
N ILE A 780 -31.02 -3.02 6.02
CA ILE A 780 -32.34 -2.69 6.50
C ILE A 780 -32.81 -3.87 7.37
N TYR A 781 -33.12 -3.60 8.62
CA TYR A 781 -33.52 -4.65 9.56
C TYR A 781 -35.02 -4.94 9.47
N VAL A 782 -35.40 -6.20 9.59
CA VAL A 782 -36.80 -6.61 9.52
C VAL A 782 -37.17 -7.45 10.73
N THR A 783 -38.23 -7.07 11.42
CA THR A 783 -38.83 -7.84 12.52
C THR A 783 -40.22 -8.33 12.10
N VAL A 784 -40.45 -9.64 12.12
CA VAL A 784 -41.74 -10.26 11.83
C VAL A 784 -42.31 -10.88 13.10
N ASP A 785 -43.56 -10.57 13.42
CA ASP A 785 -44.27 -11.05 14.62
C ASP A 785 -43.47 -10.82 15.93
N ARG A 786 -42.69 -9.76 15.98
CA ARG A 786 -41.80 -9.44 17.12
C ARG A 786 -40.78 -10.54 17.46
N GLN A 787 -40.45 -11.40 16.49
CA GLN A 787 -39.45 -12.45 16.70
C GLN A 787 -38.06 -11.92 16.38
N ALA A 788 -37.05 -12.35 17.14
CA ALA A 788 -35.67 -12.09 16.81
C ALA A 788 -35.21 -12.97 15.62
N PRO A 789 -34.22 -12.54 14.83
CA PRO A 789 -33.54 -13.44 13.90
C PRO A 789 -32.97 -14.65 14.64
N TYR A 790 -33.05 -15.83 14.01
CA TYR A 790 -32.59 -17.08 14.60
C TYR A 790 -31.80 -17.94 13.60
N SER A 791 -30.51 -18.14 13.87
CA SER A 791 -29.65 -19.03 13.09
C SER A 791 -28.82 -19.92 14.01
N PRO A 792 -29.25 -21.15 14.30
CA PRO A 792 -28.50 -22.05 15.16
C PRO A 792 -27.16 -22.49 14.54
N GLU A 793 -27.06 -22.54 13.22
CA GLU A 793 -25.83 -22.83 12.50
C GLU A 793 -24.77 -21.75 12.78
N ASP A 794 -25.14 -20.47 12.63
CA ASP A 794 -24.22 -19.36 12.86
C ASP A 794 -23.85 -19.21 14.34
N ALA A 795 -24.80 -19.48 15.25
CA ALA A 795 -24.48 -19.50 16.68
C ALA A 795 -23.48 -20.61 17.02
N THR A 796 -23.63 -21.81 16.45
CA THR A 796 -22.67 -22.92 16.62
C THR A 796 -21.31 -22.56 16.05
N TYR A 797 -21.25 -21.91 14.88
CA TYR A 797 -20.04 -21.43 14.24
C TYR A 797 -19.23 -20.54 15.18
N PHE A 798 -19.85 -19.52 15.79
CA PHE A 798 -19.15 -18.63 16.71
C PHE A 798 -18.84 -19.23 18.07
N VAL A 799 -19.58 -20.21 18.54
CA VAL A 799 -19.21 -21.00 19.73
C VAL A 799 -17.92 -21.77 19.45
N SER A 800 -17.81 -22.46 18.30
CA SER A 800 -16.58 -23.17 17.90
C SER A 800 -15.39 -22.21 17.75
N TRP A 801 -15.63 -21.03 17.15
CA TRP A 801 -14.61 -19.98 17.05
C TRP A 801 -14.08 -19.57 18.43
N LEU A 802 -14.97 -19.22 19.36
CA LEU A 802 -14.56 -18.77 20.70
C LEU A 802 -13.95 -19.89 21.54
N ASP A 803 -14.39 -21.15 21.37
CA ASP A 803 -13.72 -22.30 22.02
C ASP A 803 -12.27 -22.41 21.60
N ARG A 804 -11.97 -22.19 20.32
CA ARG A 804 -10.61 -22.19 19.80
C ARG A 804 -9.80 -21.00 20.32
N VAL A 805 -10.36 -19.79 20.29
CA VAL A 805 -9.69 -18.60 20.80
C VAL A 805 -9.39 -18.71 22.30
N ILE A 806 -10.33 -19.25 23.10
CA ILE A 806 -10.14 -19.51 24.54
C ILE A 806 -9.00 -20.53 24.74
N ALA A 807 -8.97 -21.60 23.95
CA ALA A 807 -7.88 -22.58 24.02
C ALA A 807 -6.53 -21.94 23.67
N GLY A 808 -6.46 -21.16 22.61
CA GLY A 808 -5.25 -20.42 22.21
C GLY A 808 -4.77 -19.45 23.28
N ALA A 809 -5.67 -18.61 23.81
CA ALA A 809 -5.37 -17.66 24.87
C ALA A 809 -4.93 -18.36 26.17
N THR A 810 -5.53 -19.53 26.47
CA THR A 810 -5.15 -20.33 27.64
C THR A 810 -3.71 -20.89 27.50
N ALA A 811 -3.35 -21.32 26.30
CA ALA A 811 -2.02 -21.89 26.03
C ALA A 811 -0.88 -20.84 26.07
N ARG A 812 -1.18 -19.56 25.92
CA ARG A 812 -0.18 -18.49 25.99
C ARG A 812 0.38 -18.34 27.41
N ASN A 813 1.69 -18.09 27.46
CA ASN A 813 2.45 -17.94 28.71
C ASN A 813 3.15 -16.57 28.83
N ASP A 814 2.89 -15.67 27.91
CA ASP A 814 3.51 -14.36 27.79
C ASP A 814 2.62 -13.20 28.32
N TYR A 815 1.62 -13.52 29.15
CA TYR A 815 0.90 -12.52 29.94
C TYR A 815 1.81 -11.90 31.01
N ASN A 816 1.71 -10.60 31.27
CA ASN A 816 2.48 -9.94 32.32
C ASN A 816 2.05 -10.37 33.74
N SER A 817 0.80 -10.84 33.89
CA SER A 817 0.28 -11.32 35.18
C SER A 817 -0.82 -12.38 34.99
N ALA A 818 -1.04 -13.17 36.08
CA ALA A 818 -2.16 -14.10 36.14
C ALA A 818 -3.54 -13.37 36.04
N GLN A 819 -3.61 -12.14 36.55
CA GLN A 819 -4.83 -11.34 36.50
C GLN A 819 -5.19 -10.94 35.06
N GLU A 820 -4.21 -10.51 34.25
CA GLU A 820 -4.42 -10.23 32.81
C GLU A 820 -4.99 -11.45 32.08
N LYS A 821 -4.37 -12.61 32.30
CA LYS A 821 -4.85 -13.87 31.73
C LYS A 821 -6.28 -14.19 32.15
N GLN A 822 -6.57 -14.06 33.43
CA GLN A 822 -7.91 -14.30 33.98
C GLN A 822 -8.94 -13.35 33.36
N ASN A 823 -8.65 -12.06 33.29
CA ASN A 823 -9.54 -11.05 32.71
C ASN A 823 -9.85 -11.39 31.23
N THR A 824 -8.81 -11.73 30.46
CA THR A 824 -8.98 -12.10 29.05
C THR A 824 -9.87 -13.35 28.90
N LEU A 825 -9.63 -14.41 29.67
CA LEU A 825 -10.43 -15.63 29.60
C LEU A 825 -11.88 -15.42 30.07
N GLN A 826 -12.10 -14.57 31.06
CA GLN A 826 -13.45 -14.19 31.51
C GLN A 826 -14.21 -13.44 30.43
N TYR A 827 -13.56 -12.49 29.75
CA TYR A 827 -14.12 -11.74 28.64
C TYR A 827 -14.58 -12.66 27.49
N LEU A 828 -13.71 -13.54 27.04
CA LEU A 828 -14.00 -14.51 25.97
C LEU A 828 -15.11 -15.49 26.37
N SER A 829 -15.12 -15.94 27.62
CA SER A 829 -16.15 -16.85 28.14
C SER A 829 -17.52 -16.18 28.24
N ALA A 830 -17.56 -14.90 28.62
CA ALA A 830 -18.79 -14.11 28.61
C ALA A 830 -19.38 -14.01 27.20
N ALA A 831 -18.57 -13.66 26.21
CA ALA A 831 -18.98 -13.62 24.82
C ALA A 831 -19.49 -14.97 24.28
N ARG A 832 -18.78 -16.05 24.62
CA ARG A 832 -19.19 -17.41 24.26
C ARG A 832 -20.59 -17.73 24.82
N THR A 833 -20.87 -17.31 26.06
CA THR A 833 -22.19 -17.51 26.70
C THR A 833 -23.31 -16.79 25.93
N VAL A 834 -23.05 -15.62 25.35
CA VAL A 834 -24.02 -14.92 24.50
C VAL A 834 -24.42 -15.77 23.30
N PHE A 835 -23.47 -16.36 22.58
CA PHE A 835 -23.77 -17.23 21.43
C PHE A 835 -24.47 -18.52 21.85
N GLN A 836 -24.09 -19.11 22.98
CA GLN A 836 -24.81 -20.29 23.53
C GLN A 836 -26.27 -19.97 23.87
N THR A 837 -26.53 -18.78 24.41
CA THR A 837 -27.90 -18.33 24.71
C THR A 837 -28.66 -18.12 23.42
N LYS A 838 -28.05 -17.54 22.38
CA LYS A 838 -28.71 -17.42 21.06
C LYS A 838 -29.00 -18.79 20.42
N LEU A 839 -28.15 -19.78 20.63
CA LEU A 839 -28.37 -21.16 20.19
C LEU A 839 -29.57 -21.82 20.91
N ALA A 840 -29.78 -21.56 22.20
CA ALA A 840 -30.84 -22.15 23.02
C ALA A 840 -32.18 -21.44 22.85
N SER A 841 -32.18 -20.12 22.54
CA SER A 841 -33.38 -19.29 22.47
C SER A 841 -34.04 -19.37 21.07
N ARG A 842 -35.09 -20.18 20.92
CA ARG A 842 -35.91 -20.16 19.70
C ARG A 842 -36.72 -18.86 19.59
N GLY A 843 -36.11 -17.82 18.95
CA GLY A 843 -36.83 -16.61 18.53
C GLY A 843 -37.38 -15.68 19.63
N GLN A 844 -36.93 -15.81 20.88
CA GLN A 844 -37.26 -14.82 21.92
C GLN A 844 -36.38 -13.59 21.78
N LEU A 845 -36.97 -12.39 21.78
CA LEU A 845 -36.25 -11.14 21.89
C LEU A 845 -35.48 -11.14 23.23
N ILE A 846 -34.18 -11.33 23.17
CA ILE A 846 -33.31 -11.10 24.32
C ILE A 846 -32.94 -9.64 24.30
N ASP A 847 -33.32 -8.89 25.31
CA ASP A 847 -33.03 -7.50 25.49
C ASP A 847 -31.50 -7.37 25.80
N CYS A 848 -30.66 -7.25 24.75
CA CYS A 848 -29.19 -7.14 24.85
C CYS A 848 -28.73 -5.81 25.39
N LEU A 849 -29.62 -4.91 25.82
CA LEU A 849 -29.32 -3.56 26.32
C LEU A 849 -29.04 -3.50 27.84
N LYS A 850 -28.76 -4.60 28.52
CA LYS A 850 -28.54 -4.63 29.98
C LYS A 850 -27.25 -5.32 30.44
N TYR A 851 -26.13 -5.12 29.72
CA TYR A 851 -24.85 -5.52 30.32
C TYR A 851 -23.78 -4.47 30.05
#